data_64b8bb04207471940d6097cb22b08904
#
_entry.id   64b8bb04207471940d6097cb22b08904
#
_cell.length_a   1.000
_cell.length_b   1.000
_cell.length_c   1.000
_cell.angle_alpha   90.00
_cell.angle_beta   90.00
_cell.angle_gamma   90.00
#
_symmetry.space_group_name_H-M   'P 1'
#
loop_
_entity.id
_entity.type
_entity.pdbx_description
1 polymer ?
#
loop_
_entity_poly.entity_id
_entity_poly.type
_entity_poly.pdbx_seq_one_letter_code
_entity_poly.pdbx_strand_id
1 'polypeptide(L)'
;MWKFIKYSFNKAFEKNLLNLIIFFIALSFIGVLIISTVIFVFQKIGLLSESNFFVETLWQGFNLFFDQNAIFGLDGSKNNFFDFLLKFNITIFGILIFSSIIGIVTNYISGRIESLRSGKTKIEEENHIIFFNFSRRLIPLLTELCNAYVKEKQSFVIVSTEEPLMVMEKINNVIKIPKNITIVARKGYAWQKSLQDRINLEKAKQLIILKPDVGETYKTELDCDVEVGKSLASLLASKHWDINPCKVLAEFHDEKRGFLYLYYSRDIIVNKMKEQGNTWQDPDIISSSNLKNTLLAQCTNTPDLSEIYDNLFGYEGSEVYFVDPKNEKYSEILKKNQGKTIKDLNALCDNIIVIGFFQDDQRHNLAWNKLFVNSPIDFPLSDNFGIICVARDEDQIIDELNNIENQSKDVADISPNFKEDNKDTKISMFDYSKESNNLYLTKLINSIIDSNYYNNLKSLKVYRDKFDGSLTDKKFLPAPPDYKTNKDEVNHPILGIIFHILKTEEKNRCGFQIYSINKQSSLSEKLSSGDVILNVASKVEAETLKEKSELELSYKSVPGGVQKRFKEKLIKLIDENNEIILIVKKSNSKEIEFIEIKKDQISKDQQQVHQSFKEIQSQRQEMINNLTDNITFEEKNLDDVTNEMSIGTVMEHEKDNCYIFFNETNQQIQKFRENPTEDHVMINNFVGFSNLRLSDGKMADHSMITEINGYRSKRILEDYKEKYFSPYIGNDVIEMNSIVSKYLAAGTFDIKNTKLIDLLFSRTHTIKAHTLVDKQLTATFCELEKYFQNKNETLIGIIDYEFDKDQRRKIKNISINPKQTENVKLDQGDRLITIANFNDLEMVNQSRYLHIL
;
A
#
# COMPACT_ATOMS: atom_id res chain seq x y z
N MET A 1 15.68 -22.96 63.08
CA MET A 1 16.46 -23.57 62.01
C MET A 1 15.57 -24.02 60.83
N TRP A 2 14.55 -24.84 61.01
CA TRP A 2 13.67 -25.31 59.95
C TRP A 2 12.93 -24.21 59.16
N LYS A 3 12.41 -23.20 59.84
CA LYS A 3 11.77 -22.03 59.17
C LYS A 3 12.74 -21.21 58.30
N PHE A 4 13.99 -21.09 58.74
CA PHE A 4 15.05 -20.39 58.02
C PHE A 4 15.46 -21.14 56.75
N ILE A 5 15.61 -22.48 56.89
CA ILE A 5 15.94 -23.36 55.76
C ILE A 5 14.81 -23.31 54.72
N LYS A 6 13.54 -23.39 55.13
CA LYS A 6 12.39 -23.29 54.27
C LYS A 6 12.30 -21.93 53.58
N TYR A 7 12.60 -20.85 54.31
CA TYR A 7 12.63 -19.50 53.74
C TYR A 7 13.78 -19.33 52.72
N SER A 8 14.98 -19.81 53.07
CA SER A 8 16.14 -19.74 52.15
C SER A 8 15.94 -20.60 50.92
N PHE A 9 15.29 -21.76 51.04
CA PHE A 9 14.90 -22.61 49.95
C PHE A 9 13.92 -21.90 49.02
N ASN A 10 12.83 -21.32 49.52
CA ASN A 10 11.87 -20.57 48.72
C ASN A 10 12.53 -19.39 48.03
N LYS A 11 13.40 -18.65 48.72
CA LYS A 11 14.13 -17.50 48.18
C LYS A 11 15.16 -17.91 47.09
N ALA A 12 15.77 -19.09 47.21
CA ALA A 12 16.66 -19.63 46.18
C ALA A 12 15.88 -20.02 44.90
N PHE A 13 14.68 -20.57 45.09
CA PHE A 13 13.76 -20.89 44.00
C PHE A 13 13.27 -19.66 43.24
N GLU A 14 13.12 -18.53 43.91
CA GLU A 14 12.61 -17.27 43.30
C GLU A 14 13.67 -16.52 42.49
N LYS A 15 14.98 -16.69 42.79
CA LYS A 15 15.98 -15.75 42.30
C LYS A 15 16.68 -16.13 40.99
N ASN A 16 17.36 -17.27 40.90
CA ASN A 16 18.09 -17.67 39.68
C ASN A 16 18.46 -19.14 39.73
N LEU A 17 18.51 -19.80 38.56
CA LEU A 17 18.98 -21.19 38.42
C LEU A 17 20.34 -21.43 39.10
N LEU A 18 21.28 -20.49 38.88
CA LEU A 18 22.64 -20.63 39.46
C LEU A 18 22.60 -20.73 40.97
N ASN A 19 21.80 -19.89 41.63
CA ASN A 19 21.64 -19.93 43.09
C ASN A 19 21.02 -21.25 43.58
N LEU A 20 20.11 -21.80 42.79
CA LEU A 20 19.47 -23.08 43.10
C LEU A 20 20.45 -24.25 42.95
N ILE A 21 21.24 -24.27 41.88
CA ILE A 21 22.31 -25.26 41.66
C ILE A 21 23.36 -25.17 42.79
N ILE A 22 23.81 -23.95 43.12
CA ILE A 22 24.76 -23.73 44.23
C ILE A 22 24.16 -24.21 45.54
N PHE A 23 22.87 -23.97 45.79
CA PHE A 23 22.20 -24.47 47.01
C PHE A 23 22.19 -25.99 47.08
N PHE A 24 21.88 -26.71 45.97
CA PHE A 24 21.90 -28.17 45.93
C PHE A 24 23.33 -28.73 46.04
N ILE A 25 24.31 -28.08 45.43
CA ILE A 25 25.74 -28.46 45.59
C ILE A 25 26.17 -28.28 47.06
N ALA A 26 25.83 -27.16 47.69
CA ALA A 26 26.13 -26.91 49.11
C ALA A 26 25.43 -27.92 50.02
N LEU A 27 24.15 -28.23 49.74
CA LEU A 27 23.37 -29.22 50.47
C LEU A 27 23.98 -30.62 50.31
N SER A 28 24.44 -30.98 49.11
CA SER A 28 25.15 -32.23 48.84
C SER A 28 26.45 -32.34 49.64
N PHE A 29 27.24 -31.27 49.61
CA PHE A 29 28.51 -31.20 50.33
C PHE A 29 28.31 -31.31 51.87
N ILE A 30 27.32 -30.60 52.42
CA ILE A 30 26.94 -30.70 53.84
C ILE A 30 26.44 -32.10 54.17
N GLY A 31 25.63 -32.70 53.29
CA GLY A 31 25.14 -34.06 53.46
C GLY A 31 26.28 -35.09 53.54
N VAL A 32 27.20 -35.03 52.55
CA VAL A 32 28.39 -35.91 52.54
C VAL A 32 29.22 -35.71 53.75
N LEU A 33 29.41 -34.46 54.23
CA LEU A 33 30.23 -34.16 55.42
C LEU A 33 29.59 -34.73 56.71
N ILE A 34 28.27 -34.54 56.90
CA ILE A 34 27.55 -35.12 58.05
C ILE A 34 27.64 -36.65 58.04
N ILE A 35 27.34 -37.25 56.91
CA ILE A 35 27.37 -38.72 56.79
C ILE A 35 28.78 -39.27 56.99
N SER A 36 29.79 -38.65 56.36
CA SER A 36 31.17 -39.05 56.55
C SER A 36 31.63 -38.95 58.05
N THR A 37 31.16 -37.89 58.73
CA THR A 37 31.41 -37.75 60.21
C THR A 37 30.72 -38.86 60.98
N VAL A 38 29.50 -39.20 60.64
CA VAL A 38 28.76 -40.32 61.28
C VAL A 38 29.51 -41.67 61.04
N ILE A 39 29.92 -41.91 59.77
CA ILE A 39 30.71 -43.13 59.47
C ILE A 39 32.01 -43.18 60.31
N PHE A 40 32.73 -42.03 60.31
CA PHE A 40 33.97 -41.95 61.07
C PHE A 40 33.80 -42.22 62.56
N VAL A 41 32.74 -41.68 63.16
CA VAL A 41 32.41 -41.98 64.59
C VAL A 41 32.09 -43.47 64.79
N PHE A 42 31.29 -44.10 63.92
CA PHE A 42 31.01 -45.53 64.00
C PHE A 42 32.24 -46.40 63.72
N GLN A 43 33.20 -46.01 62.94
CA GLN A 43 34.50 -46.64 62.75
C GLN A 43 35.35 -46.57 64.05
N LYS A 44 35.36 -45.45 64.76
CA LYS A 44 36.08 -45.26 66.00
C LYS A 44 35.48 -46.03 67.18
N ILE A 45 34.20 -46.31 67.15
CA ILE A 45 33.47 -47.09 68.15
C ILE A 45 33.62 -48.60 67.85
N GLY A 46 34.26 -49.01 66.76
CA GLY A 46 34.51 -50.44 66.43
C GLY A 46 33.32 -51.15 65.78
N LEU A 47 32.27 -50.40 65.43
CA LEU A 47 31.05 -50.93 64.74
C LEU A 47 31.22 -51.07 63.19
N LEU A 48 32.26 -50.41 62.66
CA LEU A 48 32.62 -50.46 61.21
C LEU A 48 34.12 -50.74 61.09
N SER A 49 34.58 -51.28 59.95
CA SER A 49 35.97 -51.52 59.66
C SER A 49 36.82 -50.24 59.70
N GLU A 50 37.95 -50.27 60.43
CA GLU A 50 38.73 -49.07 60.73
C GLU A 50 39.34 -48.44 59.49
N SER A 51 39.09 -47.09 59.30
CA SER A 51 39.96 -46.22 58.53
C SER A 51 40.70 -45.28 59.48
N ASN A 52 42.02 -45.13 59.30
CA ASN A 52 42.81 -44.34 60.24
C ASN A 52 42.72 -42.83 60.11
N PHE A 53 42.18 -42.35 59.01
CA PHE A 53 42.08 -40.90 58.72
C PHE A 53 40.69 -40.48 58.34
N PHE A 54 40.18 -39.33 58.86
CA PHE A 54 38.89 -38.72 58.48
C PHE A 54 38.81 -38.36 56.99
N VAL A 55 39.92 -37.94 56.41
CA VAL A 55 40.01 -37.58 54.97
C VAL A 55 39.68 -38.78 54.06
N GLU A 56 40.15 -40.02 54.40
CA GLU A 56 39.79 -41.22 53.63
C GLU A 56 38.29 -41.54 53.76
N THR A 57 37.71 -41.40 54.94
CA THR A 57 36.27 -41.59 55.12
C THR A 57 35.46 -40.57 54.38
N LEU A 58 35.90 -39.31 54.34
CA LEU A 58 35.27 -38.22 53.52
C LEU A 58 35.36 -38.49 52.02
N TRP A 59 36.53 -39.00 51.55
CA TRP A 59 36.71 -39.40 50.17
C TRP A 59 35.86 -40.64 49.80
N GLN A 60 35.71 -41.57 50.64
CA GLN A 60 34.84 -42.76 50.50
C GLN A 60 33.36 -42.29 50.43
N GLY A 61 32.91 -41.39 51.31
CA GLY A 61 31.61 -40.83 51.32
C GLY A 61 31.31 -40.04 50.07
N PHE A 62 32.29 -39.29 49.58
CA PHE A 62 32.20 -38.56 48.33
C PHE A 62 32.06 -39.51 47.13
N ASN A 63 32.89 -40.54 47.04
CA ASN A 63 32.80 -41.54 45.97
C ASN A 63 31.45 -42.28 45.99
N LEU A 64 30.95 -42.71 47.15
CA LEU A 64 29.66 -43.38 47.30
C LEU A 64 28.49 -42.45 46.91
N PHE A 65 28.67 -41.17 47.12
CA PHE A 65 27.64 -40.16 46.74
C PHE A 65 27.55 -39.94 45.24
N PHE A 66 28.70 -39.91 44.54
CA PHE A 66 28.76 -39.61 43.11
C PHE A 66 28.86 -40.85 42.22
N ASP A 67 29.45 -41.92 42.66
CA ASP A 67 29.59 -43.17 41.91
C ASP A 67 28.53 -44.20 42.30
N GLN A 68 27.50 -44.30 41.50
CA GLN A 68 26.40 -45.26 41.71
C GLN A 68 26.85 -46.71 41.64
N ASN A 69 27.99 -47.00 40.98
CA ASN A 69 28.56 -48.37 40.90
C ASN A 69 29.43 -48.73 42.11
N ALA A 70 29.76 -47.77 42.95
CA ALA A 70 30.58 -48.02 44.14
C ALA A 70 29.96 -49.03 45.14
N ILE A 71 28.62 -49.19 45.09
CA ILE A 71 27.90 -50.23 45.86
C ILE A 71 28.26 -51.62 45.39
N PHE A 72 28.46 -51.86 44.10
CA PHE A 72 28.75 -53.21 43.53
C PHE A 72 30.20 -53.65 43.66
N GLY A 73 31.10 -52.73 44.02
CA GLY A 73 32.50 -53.00 44.32
C GLY A 73 32.75 -53.40 45.77
N LEU A 74 31.76 -53.54 46.60
CA LEU A 74 31.88 -53.91 48.00
C LEU A 74 32.05 -55.44 48.13
N ASP A 75 33.29 -55.87 48.58
CA ASP A 75 33.62 -57.25 48.82
C ASP A 75 32.72 -57.77 49.94
N GLY A 76 31.77 -58.63 49.62
CA GLY A 76 30.72 -59.13 50.57
C GLY A 76 31.24 -60.01 51.70
N SER A 77 32.50 -60.32 51.73
CA SER A 77 33.10 -61.22 52.69
C SER A 77 33.59 -60.54 54.03
N LYS A 78 33.63 -59.19 54.02
CA LYS A 78 34.19 -58.41 55.13
C LYS A 78 33.28 -57.30 55.68
N ASN A 79 32.12 -57.10 55.17
CA ASN A 79 31.26 -55.98 55.52
C ASN A 79 30.09 -56.45 56.43
N ASN A 80 29.99 -55.86 57.61
CA ASN A 80 28.79 -55.99 58.47
C ASN A 80 27.56 -55.44 57.72
N PHE A 81 26.38 -56.10 57.85
CA PHE A 81 25.12 -55.66 57.26
C PHE A 81 24.81 -54.20 57.54
N PHE A 82 25.29 -53.65 58.62
CA PHE A 82 25.12 -52.25 59.00
C PHE A 82 25.94 -51.28 58.09
N ASP A 83 27.21 -51.70 57.73
CA ASP A 83 28.06 -50.94 56.78
C ASP A 83 27.42 -50.88 55.37
N PHE A 84 26.89 -52.01 54.93
CA PHE A 84 26.15 -52.07 53.69
C PHE A 84 24.94 -51.16 53.71
N LEU A 85 24.11 -51.21 54.77
CA LEU A 85 22.87 -50.38 54.83
C LEU A 85 23.18 -48.88 54.85
N LEU A 86 24.31 -48.52 55.55
CA LEU A 86 24.70 -47.08 55.59
C LEU A 86 25.22 -46.58 54.29
N LYS A 87 26.06 -47.33 53.57
CA LYS A 87 26.58 -47.03 52.25
C LYS A 87 25.47 -47.01 51.24
N PHE A 88 24.51 -47.91 51.30
CA PHE A 88 23.33 -47.97 50.47
C PHE A 88 22.49 -46.71 50.61
N ASN A 89 22.26 -46.26 51.87
CA ASN A 89 21.52 -44.99 52.07
C ASN A 89 22.20 -43.74 51.50
N ILE A 90 23.57 -43.69 51.62
CA ILE A 90 24.34 -42.56 50.98
C ILE A 90 24.16 -42.53 49.50
N THR A 91 24.25 -43.67 48.83
CA THR A 91 24.10 -43.76 47.39
C THR A 91 22.69 -43.42 46.95
N ILE A 92 21.65 -43.91 47.63
CA ILE A 92 20.26 -43.49 47.39
C ILE A 92 20.11 -41.98 47.54
N PHE A 93 20.68 -41.41 48.58
CA PHE A 93 20.65 -39.97 48.82
C PHE A 93 21.36 -39.20 47.68
N GLY A 94 22.51 -39.70 47.24
CA GLY A 94 23.23 -39.16 46.07
C GLY A 94 22.41 -39.21 44.80
N ILE A 95 21.78 -40.35 44.49
CA ILE A 95 20.89 -40.51 43.32
C ILE A 95 19.72 -39.55 43.39
N LEU A 96 19.08 -39.38 44.56
CA LEU A 96 17.92 -38.47 44.71
C LEU A 96 18.32 -37.00 44.46
N ILE A 97 19.47 -36.57 45.02
CA ILE A 97 19.95 -35.20 44.81
C ILE A 97 20.36 -34.99 43.36
N PHE A 98 21.10 -35.92 42.75
CA PHE A 98 21.55 -35.81 41.38
C PHE A 98 20.36 -35.77 40.39
N SER A 99 19.39 -36.65 40.60
CA SER A 99 18.14 -36.64 39.81
C SER A 99 17.35 -35.35 39.98
N SER A 100 17.34 -34.78 41.21
CA SER A 100 16.70 -33.48 41.47
C SER A 100 17.39 -32.35 40.72
N ILE A 101 18.74 -32.32 40.68
CA ILE A 101 19.52 -31.33 39.95
C ILE A 101 19.22 -31.45 38.45
N ILE A 102 19.25 -32.67 37.90
CA ILE A 102 18.91 -32.90 36.49
C ILE A 102 17.48 -32.41 36.19
N GLY A 103 16.51 -32.76 37.02
CA GLY A 103 15.11 -32.30 36.87
C GLY A 103 14.98 -30.78 36.88
N ILE A 104 15.69 -30.11 37.78
CA ILE A 104 15.68 -28.65 37.89
C ILE A 104 16.32 -28.00 36.63
N VAL A 105 17.48 -28.51 36.21
CA VAL A 105 18.15 -28.01 35.00
C VAL A 105 17.27 -28.23 33.78
N THR A 106 16.69 -29.40 33.64
CA THR A 106 15.79 -29.72 32.51
C THR A 106 14.56 -28.81 32.51
N ASN A 107 13.88 -28.62 33.64
CA ASN A 107 12.74 -27.74 33.79
C ASN A 107 13.12 -26.28 33.50
N TYR A 108 14.27 -25.82 33.96
CA TYR A 108 14.76 -24.48 33.67
C TYR A 108 15.05 -24.27 32.17
N ILE A 109 15.75 -25.22 31.54
CA ILE A 109 16.04 -25.19 30.10
C ILE A 109 14.71 -25.18 29.33
N SER A 110 13.77 -26.06 29.67
CA SER A 110 12.46 -26.13 29.06
C SER A 110 11.69 -24.83 29.23
N GLY A 111 11.65 -24.27 30.46
CA GLY A 111 11.04 -22.97 30.71
C GLY A 111 11.74 -21.81 30.00
N ARG A 112 13.06 -21.88 29.83
CA ARG A 112 13.81 -20.89 29.07
C ARG A 112 13.51 -20.97 27.56
N ILE A 113 13.46 -22.18 27.02
CA ILE A 113 13.06 -22.45 25.63
C ILE A 113 11.63 -21.94 25.39
N GLU A 114 10.70 -22.25 26.32
CA GLU A 114 9.33 -21.76 26.24
C GLU A 114 9.25 -20.24 26.35
N SER A 115 10.03 -19.60 27.22
CA SER A 115 10.14 -18.14 27.31
C SER A 115 10.71 -17.52 26.06
N LEU A 116 11.69 -18.15 25.41
CA LEU A 116 12.21 -17.72 24.10
C LEU A 116 11.15 -17.88 23.01
N ARG A 117 10.48 -19.01 22.99
CA ARG A 117 9.40 -19.29 22.04
C ARG A 117 8.18 -18.41 22.25
N SER A 118 7.86 -18.02 23.49
CA SER A 118 6.76 -17.08 23.78
C SER A 118 7.07 -15.61 23.43
N GLY A 119 8.23 -15.33 22.85
CA GLY A 119 8.59 -13.99 22.35
C GLY A 119 8.74 -12.93 23.43
N LYS A 120 9.16 -13.29 24.65
CA LYS A 120 9.36 -12.35 25.78
C LYS A 120 10.74 -11.65 25.76
N THR A 121 11.64 -12.07 24.90
CA THR A 121 13.01 -11.52 24.81
C THR A 121 13.04 -10.20 24.05
N LYS A 122 13.99 -9.32 24.43
CA LYS A 122 14.25 -8.08 23.68
C LYS A 122 14.85 -8.40 22.31
N ILE A 123 14.51 -7.59 21.33
CA ILE A 123 15.05 -7.62 19.96
C ILE A 123 16.28 -6.71 19.92
N GLU A 124 17.36 -7.17 19.32
CA GLU A 124 18.59 -6.40 19.15
C GLU A 124 18.77 -5.88 17.70
N GLU A 125 17.86 -6.28 16.80
CA GLU A 125 17.86 -5.84 15.41
C GLU A 125 17.68 -4.33 15.31
N GLU A 126 18.38 -3.73 14.33
CA GLU A 126 18.32 -2.32 13.94
C GLU A 126 17.82 -2.20 12.51
N ASN A 127 17.26 -1.05 12.14
CA ASN A 127 16.68 -0.78 10.81
C ASN A 127 15.61 -1.81 10.38
N HIS A 128 14.92 -2.41 11.37
CA HIS A 128 13.87 -3.39 11.14
C HIS A 128 12.52 -2.71 10.89
N ILE A 129 11.63 -3.44 10.21
CA ILE A 129 10.25 -3.03 9.96
C ILE A 129 9.35 -3.75 10.95
N ILE A 130 8.50 -2.99 11.65
CA ILE A 130 7.59 -3.54 12.66
C ILE A 130 6.16 -3.57 12.11
N PHE A 131 5.55 -4.75 12.15
CA PHE A 131 4.15 -4.96 11.81
C PHE A 131 3.35 -5.13 13.10
N PHE A 132 2.35 -4.28 13.28
CA PHE A 132 1.38 -4.42 14.37
C PHE A 132 0.10 -5.05 13.84
N ASN A 133 -0.44 -5.96 14.63
CA ASN A 133 -1.56 -6.84 14.35
C ASN A 133 -1.25 -7.93 13.30
N PHE A 134 -1.79 -9.12 13.55
CA PHE A 134 -1.78 -10.21 12.58
C PHE A 134 -3.14 -10.21 11.86
N SER A 135 -3.10 -10.07 10.56
CA SER A 135 -4.28 -10.14 9.70
C SER A 135 -4.00 -11.04 8.50
N ARG A 136 -5.04 -11.44 7.79
CA ARG A 136 -4.92 -12.25 6.56
C ARG A 136 -4.03 -11.58 5.51
N ARG A 137 -3.90 -10.24 5.54
CA ARG A 137 -3.07 -9.45 4.63
C ARG A 137 -1.58 -9.55 4.92
N LEU A 138 -1.20 -9.91 6.16
CA LEU A 138 0.21 -9.96 6.54
C LEU A 138 1.01 -10.97 5.70
N ILE A 139 0.44 -12.13 5.41
CA ILE A 139 1.15 -13.18 4.66
C ILE A 139 1.42 -12.74 3.21
N PRO A 140 0.44 -12.30 2.42
CA PRO A 140 0.72 -11.73 1.09
C PRO A 140 1.67 -10.53 1.14
N LEU A 141 1.53 -9.63 2.13
CA LEU A 141 2.43 -8.48 2.31
C LEU A 141 3.88 -8.92 2.54
N LEU A 142 4.10 -9.89 3.41
CA LEU A 142 5.44 -10.44 3.63
C LEU A 142 6.00 -11.12 2.38
N THR A 143 5.16 -11.75 1.56
CA THR A 143 5.58 -12.35 0.28
C THR A 143 6.11 -11.27 -0.65
N GLU A 144 5.36 -10.19 -0.85
CA GLU A 144 5.79 -9.05 -1.67
C GLU A 144 7.08 -8.42 -1.14
N LEU A 145 7.17 -8.20 0.17
CA LEU A 145 8.37 -7.63 0.77
C LEU A 145 9.58 -8.58 0.68
N CYS A 146 9.38 -9.90 0.78
CA CYS A 146 10.44 -10.87 0.56
C CYS A 146 10.97 -10.82 -0.88
N ASN A 147 10.10 -10.65 -1.85
CA ASN A 147 10.49 -10.49 -3.26
C ASN A 147 11.25 -9.17 -3.47
N ALA A 148 10.78 -8.10 -2.87
CA ALA A 148 11.39 -6.79 -3.00
C ALA A 148 12.79 -6.69 -2.35
N TYR A 149 13.00 -7.32 -1.18
CA TYR A 149 14.28 -7.29 -0.47
C TYR A 149 15.23 -8.45 -0.85
N VAL A 150 15.14 -9.02 -2.05
CA VAL A 150 15.97 -10.19 -2.46
C VAL A 150 17.47 -9.89 -2.34
N LYS A 151 17.90 -8.67 -2.66
CA LYS A 151 19.32 -8.26 -2.68
C LYS A 151 19.80 -7.67 -1.34
N GLU A 152 18.90 -7.34 -0.41
CA GLU A 152 19.22 -6.63 0.84
C GLU A 152 18.94 -7.49 2.07
N LYS A 153 19.70 -7.25 3.14
CA LYS A 153 19.42 -7.90 4.43
C LYS A 153 18.37 -7.08 5.18
N GLN A 154 17.22 -7.71 5.50
CA GLN A 154 16.12 -7.04 6.18
C GLN A 154 15.56 -7.89 7.32
N SER A 155 15.16 -7.23 8.43
CA SER A 155 14.50 -7.87 9.55
C SER A 155 13.06 -7.37 9.69
N PHE A 156 12.12 -8.30 9.85
CA PHE A 156 10.70 -8.04 10.07
C PHE A 156 10.30 -8.48 11.48
N VAL A 157 9.67 -7.60 12.21
CA VAL A 157 9.16 -7.85 13.56
C VAL A 157 7.64 -7.81 13.54
N ILE A 158 7.01 -8.92 13.89
CA ILE A 158 5.56 -9.06 13.91
C ILE A 158 5.06 -9.02 15.34
N VAL A 159 4.20 -8.06 15.65
CA VAL A 159 3.56 -7.90 16.95
C VAL A 159 2.08 -8.26 16.81
N SER A 160 1.66 -9.26 17.54
CA SER A 160 0.26 -9.72 17.52
C SER A 160 -0.21 -10.20 18.88
N THR A 161 -1.49 -10.39 19.05
CA THR A 161 -2.10 -11.00 20.25
C THR A 161 -1.99 -12.51 20.26
N GLU A 162 -1.71 -13.11 19.11
CA GLU A 162 -1.52 -14.55 18.96
C GLU A 162 -0.17 -15.01 19.53
N GLU A 163 -0.07 -16.31 19.82
CA GLU A 163 1.19 -16.89 20.25
C GLU A 163 2.25 -16.84 19.13
N PRO A 164 3.48 -16.38 19.42
CA PRO A 164 4.52 -16.19 18.39
C PRO A 164 4.84 -17.45 17.59
N LEU A 165 4.75 -18.61 18.20
CA LEU A 165 4.94 -19.89 17.51
C LEU A 165 3.87 -20.13 16.45
N MET A 166 2.60 -19.89 16.78
CA MET A 166 1.50 -20.05 15.82
C MET A 166 1.61 -19.07 14.67
N VAL A 167 2.01 -17.83 14.95
CA VAL A 167 2.28 -16.82 13.92
C VAL A 167 3.38 -17.30 12.98
N MET A 168 4.50 -17.76 13.52
CA MET A 168 5.63 -18.26 12.71
C MET A 168 5.27 -19.52 11.92
N GLU A 169 4.47 -20.43 12.49
CA GLU A 169 3.99 -21.61 11.80
C GLU A 169 3.10 -21.24 10.61
N LYS A 170 2.15 -20.32 10.80
CA LYS A 170 1.29 -19.82 9.72
C LYS A 170 2.12 -19.22 8.56
N ILE A 171 3.16 -18.46 8.89
CA ILE A 171 4.05 -17.85 7.89
C ILE A 171 4.89 -18.92 7.16
N ASN A 172 5.55 -19.80 7.90
CA ASN A 172 6.44 -20.81 7.32
C ASN A 172 5.71 -21.85 6.46
N ASN A 173 4.41 -22.08 6.71
CA ASN A 173 3.58 -22.98 5.90
C ASN A 173 3.26 -22.41 4.51
N VAL A 174 3.38 -21.09 4.33
CA VAL A 174 3.02 -20.41 3.08
C VAL A 174 4.24 -19.78 2.39
N ILE A 175 5.14 -19.15 3.16
CA ILE A 175 6.27 -18.40 2.62
C ILE A 175 7.57 -19.16 2.88
N LYS A 176 8.35 -19.34 1.79
CA LYS A 176 9.74 -19.77 1.92
C LYS A 176 10.61 -18.54 2.18
N ILE A 177 10.95 -18.31 3.44
CA ILE A 177 11.72 -17.13 3.85
C ILE A 177 13.13 -17.17 3.22
N PRO A 178 13.54 -16.12 2.47
CA PRO A 178 14.88 -16.00 1.92
C PRO A 178 15.94 -15.92 3.04
N LYS A 179 17.17 -16.37 2.75
CA LYS A 179 18.26 -16.41 3.75
C LYS A 179 18.69 -15.03 4.28
N ASN A 180 18.50 -14.00 3.50
CA ASN A 180 18.81 -12.61 3.85
C ASN A 180 17.72 -11.93 4.68
N ILE A 181 16.58 -12.59 4.88
CA ILE A 181 15.45 -12.05 5.64
C ILE A 181 15.31 -12.77 6.98
N THR A 182 15.12 -12.02 8.04
CA THR A 182 14.83 -12.51 9.38
C THR A 182 13.43 -12.08 9.79
N ILE A 183 12.59 -13.05 10.21
CA ILE A 183 11.25 -12.75 10.72
C ILE A 183 11.18 -13.16 12.18
N VAL A 184 10.72 -12.24 13.05
CA VAL A 184 10.60 -12.44 14.49
C VAL A 184 9.21 -12.06 14.95
N ALA A 185 8.52 -12.96 15.67
CA ALA A 185 7.21 -12.67 16.23
C ALA A 185 7.28 -12.31 17.73
N ARG A 186 6.44 -11.39 18.17
CA ARG A 186 6.28 -10.95 19.56
C ARG A 186 4.81 -10.85 19.93
N LYS A 187 4.47 -11.29 21.16
CA LYS A 187 3.10 -11.18 21.66
C LYS A 187 2.86 -9.88 22.41
N GLY A 188 1.78 -9.19 22.10
CA GLY A 188 1.32 -8.00 22.82
C GLY A 188 0.57 -7.01 21.92
N TYR A 189 0.25 -5.86 22.48
CA TYR A 189 -0.43 -4.75 21.82
C TYR A 189 0.51 -3.56 21.63
N ALA A 190 0.35 -2.81 20.56
CA ALA A 190 1.18 -1.63 20.24
C ALA A 190 1.22 -0.59 21.36
N TRP A 191 0.13 -0.44 22.13
CA TRP A 191 0.02 0.50 23.25
C TRP A 191 0.72 0.06 24.54
N GLN A 192 1.27 -1.17 24.62
CA GLN A 192 2.00 -1.67 25.80
C GLN A 192 3.44 -1.13 25.83
N LYS A 193 3.76 -0.25 26.79
CA LYS A 193 5.11 0.33 26.93
C LYS A 193 6.21 -0.74 27.04
N SER A 194 5.98 -1.79 27.85
CA SER A 194 6.96 -2.88 28.00
C SER A 194 7.21 -3.66 26.72
N LEU A 195 6.28 -3.66 25.78
CA LEU A 195 6.48 -4.24 24.46
C LEU A 195 7.30 -3.31 23.57
N GLN A 196 7.01 -2.00 23.60
CA GLN A 196 7.77 -1.01 22.84
C GLN A 196 9.27 -1.05 23.16
N ASP A 197 9.63 -1.22 24.45
CA ASP A 197 11.02 -1.44 24.87
C ASP A 197 11.59 -2.76 24.31
N ARG A 198 10.79 -3.83 24.26
CA ARG A 198 11.24 -5.16 23.81
C ARG A 198 11.41 -5.26 22.30
N ILE A 199 10.64 -4.53 21.53
CA ILE A 199 10.72 -4.55 20.06
C ILE A 199 11.72 -3.54 19.50
N ASN A 200 12.51 -2.88 20.35
CA ASN A 200 13.53 -1.90 19.98
C ASN A 200 12.99 -0.80 19.05
N LEU A 201 11.85 -0.22 19.47
CA LEU A 201 11.09 0.77 18.67
C LEU A 201 11.97 1.97 18.26
N GLU A 202 12.93 2.37 19.08
CA GLU A 202 13.85 3.49 18.85
C GLU A 202 14.74 3.31 17.59
N LYS A 203 14.96 2.06 17.17
CA LYS A 203 15.83 1.73 16.03
C LYS A 203 15.06 1.15 14.85
N ALA A 204 13.74 1.26 14.87
CA ALA A 204 12.91 0.80 13.77
C ALA A 204 13.06 1.73 12.55
N LYS A 205 13.12 1.16 11.36
CA LYS A 205 13.09 1.88 10.07
C LYS A 205 11.67 2.37 9.77
N GLN A 206 10.68 1.55 10.07
CA GLN A 206 9.28 1.81 9.73
C GLN A 206 8.31 1.01 10.60
N LEU A 207 7.13 1.56 10.83
CA LEU A 207 6.01 0.94 11.50
C LEU A 207 4.85 0.75 10.53
N ILE A 208 4.30 -0.43 10.49
CA ILE A 208 3.12 -0.76 9.69
C ILE A 208 2.04 -1.27 10.64
N ILE A 209 0.94 -0.54 10.73
CA ILE A 209 -0.20 -0.89 11.58
C ILE A 209 -1.27 -1.47 10.67
N LEU A 210 -1.39 -2.79 10.66
CA LEU A 210 -2.41 -3.48 9.89
C LEU A 210 -3.75 -3.41 10.60
N LYS A 211 -4.81 -3.29 9.84
CA LYS A 211 -6.16 -3.47 10.36
C LYS A 211 -6.34 -4.93 10.76
N PRO A 212 -6.70 -5.24 12.02
CA PRO A 212 -7.01 -6.61 12.42
C PRO A 212 -8.23 -7.12 11.68
N ASP A 213 -8.31 -8.44 11.54
CA ASP A 213 -9.50 -9.05 10.97
C ASP A 213 -10.65 -9.01 11.99
N VAL A 214 -11.86 -8.79 11.51
CA VAL A 214 -13.06 -8.93 12.34
C VAL A 214 -13.21 -10.39 12.74
N GLY A 215 -13.59 -10.66 13.96
CA GLY A 215 -13.67 -12.01 14.52
C GLY A 215 -14.14 -12.00 15.96
N GLU A 216 -13.64 -12.92 16.77
CA GLU A 216 -14.05 -13.02 18.19
C GLU A 216 -13.63 -11.79 19.00
N THR A 217 -12.46 -11.23 18.74
CA THR A 217 -11.90 -10.09 19.49
C THR A 217 -12.47 -8.76 19.01
N TYR A 218 -12.57 -8.58 17.70
CA TYR A 218 -13.10 -7.36 17.06
C TYR A 218 -14.34 -7.73 16.28
N LYS A 219 -15.52 -7.31 16.76
CA LYS A 219 -16.80 -7.75 16.22
C LYS A 219 -17.25 -6.98 14.99
N THR A 220 -16.73 -5.78 14.80
CA THR A 220 -17.11 -4.88 13.71
C THR A 220 -15.88 -4.22 13.10
N GLU A 221 -16.01 -3.71 11.88
CA GLU A 221 -14.97 -2.89 11.23
C GLU A 221 -14.66 -1.63 12.03
N LEU A 222 -15.64 -1.12 12.77
CA LEU A 222 -15.41 0.00 13.68
C LEU A 222 -14.46 -0.38 14.83
N ASP A 223 -14.62 -1.58 15.41
CA ASP A 223 -13.73 -2.05 16.47
C ASP A 223 -12.30 -2.19 15.95
N CYS A 224 -12.13 -2.66 14.71
CA CYS A 224 -10.84 -2.78 14.05
C CYS A 224 -10.19 -1.39 13.86
N ASP A 225 -10.93 -0.41 13.35
CA ASP A 225 -10.44 0.96 13.16
C ASP A 225 -10.08 1.63 14.50
N VAL A 226 -10.87 1.37 15.54
CA VAL A 226 -10.58 1.87 16.90
C VAL A 226 -9.27 1.28 17.44
N GLU A 227 -8.98 0.00 17.19
CA GLU A 227 -7.72 -0.62 17.61
C GLU A 227 -6.52 -0.06 16.86
N VAL A 228 -6.64 0.14 15.55
CA VAL A 228 -5.61 0.82 14.74
C VAL A 228 -5.38 2.24 15.26
N GLY A 229 -6.45 3.00 15.51
CA GLY A 229 -6.37 4.36 16.04
C GLY A 229 -5.71 4.44 17.41
N LYS A 230 -6.03 3.52 18.34
CA LYS A 230 -5.37 3.41 19.65
C LYS A 230 -3.89 3.09 19.50
N SER A 231 -3.55 2.15 18.63
CA SER A 231 -2.17 1.77 18.32
C SER A 231 -1.40 2.95 17.78
N LEU A 232 -1.93 3.64 16.78
CA LEU A 232 -1.34 4.82 16.17
C LEU A 232 -1.11 5.92 17.21
N ALA A 233 -2.13 6.31 17.96
CA ALA A 233 -2.04 7.35 18.97
C ALA A 233 -1.01 7.02 20.06
N SER A 234 -0.96 5.76 20.52
CA SER A 234 0.00 5.32 21.53
C SER A 234 1.45 5.32 21.03
N LEU A 235 1.67 4.89 19.79
CA LEU A 235 3.00 4.89 19.18
C LEU A 235 3.51 6.32 18.98
N LEU A 236 2.69 7.21 18.46
CA LEU A 236 3.03 8.63 18.26
C LEU A 236 3.27 9.36 19.59
N ALA A 237 2.58 8.97 20.67
CA ALA A 237 2.80 9.51 22.01
C ALA A 237 3.96 8.84 22.78
N SER A 238 4.64 7.88 22.17
CA SER A 238 5.74 7.15 22.81
C SER A 238 7.01 8.00 22.89
N LYS A 239 7.73 7.91 24.01
CA LYS A 239 9.08 8.51 24.13
C LYS A 239 10.08 7.95 23.12
N HIS A 240 9.89 6.74 22.67
CA HIS A 240 10.73 6.10 21.64
C HIS A 240 10.56 6.75 20.28
N TRP A 241 9.32 7.16 19.96
CA TRP A 241 9.02 7.95 18.78
C TRP A 241 9.69 9.33 18.82
N ASP A 242 9.72 9.96 19.99
CA ASP A 242 10.37 11.25 20.15
C ASP A 242 11.90 11.18 19.86
N ILE A 243 12.53 10.04 20.15
CA ILE A 243 13.97 9.83 19.93
C ILE A 243 14.27 9.61 18.44
N ASN A 244 13.46 8.78 17.77
CA ASN A 244 13.64 8.46 16.36
C ASN A 244 12.26 8.36 15.67
N PRO A 245 11.74 9.44 15.12
CA PRO A 245 10.51 9.45 14.35
C PRO A 245 10.73 8.73 13.02
N CYS A 246 10.25 7.48 12.94
CA CYS A 246 10.30 6.68 11.72
C CYS A 246 8.99 6.77 10.93
N LYS A 247 8.99 6.31 9.69
CA LYS A 247 7.78 6.24 8.85
C LYS A 247 6.71 5.38 9.50
N VAL A 248 5.46 5.82 9.47
CA VAL A 248 4.29 5.04 9.92
C VAL A 248 3.29 4.92 8.80
N LEU A 249 2.88 3.69 8.53
CA LEU A 249 1.82 3.36 7.61
C LEU A 249 0.69 2.70 8.40
N ALA A 250 -0.51 3.26 8.39
CA ALA A 250 -1.65 2.75 9.14
C ALA A 250 -2.83 2.42 8.24
N GLU A 251 -3.29 1.18 8.28
CA GLU A 251 -4.43 0.70 7.53
C GLU A 251 -5.71 0.86 8.34
N PHE A 252 -6.65 1.65 7.82
CA PHE A 252 -8.00 1.80 8.33
C PHE A 252 -9.01 1.23 7.32
N HIS A 253 -10.14 0.78 7.83
CA HIS A 253 -11.26 0.48 6.98
C HIS A 253 -11.86 1.77 6.40
N ASP A 254 -12.09 2.78 7.24
CA ASP A 254 -12.62 4.10 6.84
C ASP A 254 -11.54 5.19 6.96
N GLU A 255 -11.18 5.79 5.82
CA GLU A 255 -10.19 6.86 5.71
C GLU A 255 -10.53 8.06 6.63
N LYS A 256 -11.80 8.43 6.72
CA LYS A 256 -12.23 9.57 7.55
C LYS A 256 -11.91 9.35 9.02
N ARG A 257 -12.05 8.13 9.53
CA ARG A 257 -11.69 7.78 10.90
C ARG A 257 -10.19 7.88 11.12
N GLY A 258 -9.40 7.37 10.17
CA GLY A 258 -7.94 7.49 10.21
C GLY A 258 -7.49 8.94 10.35
N PHE A 259 -8.04 9.83 9.52
CA PHE A 259 -7.73 11.26 9.58
C PHE A 259 -8.18 11.94 10.88
N LEU A 260 -9.28 11.50 11.49
CA LEU A 260 -9.68 12.01 12.81
C LEU A 260 -8.65 11.67 13.88
N TYR A 261 -8.15 10.43 13.94
CA TYR A 261 -7.10 10.04 14.88
C TYR A 261 -5.82 10.83 14.67
N LEU A 262 -5.42 11.02 13.41
CA LEU A 262 -4.25 11.82 13.08
C LEU A 262 -4.44 13.28 13.50
N TYR A 263 -5.58 13.87 13.20
CA TYR A 263 -5.89 15.27 13.53
C TYR A 263 -5.82 15.55 15.04
N TYR A 264 -6.45 14.70 15.86
CA TYR A 264 -6.44 14.88 17.32
C TYR A 264 -5.06 14.64 17.95
N SER A 265 -4.23 13.81 17.37
CA SER A 265 -2.90 13.51 17.89
C SER A 265 -1.84 14.53 17.44
N ARG A 266 -2.05 15.16 16.31
CA ARG A 266 -1.07 15.94 15.58
C ARG A 266 -0.56 17.16 16.31
N ASP A 267 -1.46 18.03 16.81
CA ASP A 267 -1.04 19.31 17.38
C ASP A 267 -0.16 19.15 18.61
N ILE A 268 -0.48 18.16 19.45
CA ILE A 268 0.29 17.87 20.67
C ILE A 268 1.70 17.39 20.28
N ILE A 269 1.79 16.48 19.30
CA ILE A 269 3.05 15.81 18.94
C ILE A 269 3.94 16.76 18.12
N VAL A 270 3.36 17.51 17.18
CA VAL A 270 4.11 18.50 16.37
C VAL A 270 4.72 19.57 17.24
N ASN A 271 3.99 20.09 18.23
CA ASN A 271 4.54 21.09 19.15
C ASN A 271 5.70 20.52 19.96
N LYS A 272 5.55 19.31 20.49
CA LYS A 272 6.61 18.63 21.24
C LYS A 272 7.86 18.36 20.39
N MET A 273 7.68 17.95 19.13
CA MET A 273 8.82 17.70 18.22
C MET A 273 9.53 18.97 17.81
N LYS A 274 8.79 20.07 17.58
CA LYS A 274 9.39 21.38 17.30
C LYS A 274 10.23 21.89 18.47
N GLU A 275 9.78 21.67 19.70
CA GLU A 275 10.56 22.02 20.91
C GLU A 275 11.87 21.24 20.99
N GLN A 276 11.89 20.00 20.46
CA GLN A 276 13.08 19.15 20.44
C GLN A 276 13.98 19.34 19.20
N GLY A 277 13.59 20.22 18.26
CA GLY A 277 14.31 20.45 17.02
C GLY A 277 14.17 19.32 15.98
N ASN A 278 13.25 18.37 16.19
CA ASN A 278 13.01 17.26 15.29
C ASN A 278 12.04 17.64 14.16
N THR A 279 12.23 17.02 13.00
CA THR A 279 11.29 17.14 11.86
C THR A 279 10.16 16.13 12.01
N TRP A 280 8.92 16.63 12.00
CA TRP A 280 7.73 15.76 11.99
C TRP A 280 7.51 15.13 10.62
N GLN A 281 7.25 13.84 10.60
CA GLN A 281 6.76 13.13 9.44
C GLN A 281 5.35 12.60 9.73
N ASP A 282 4.34 13.09 9.00
CA ASP A 282 2.98 12.63 9.20
C ASP A 282 2.86 11.13 8.88
N PRO A 283 2.13 10.37 9.69
CA PRO A 283 1.75 9.01 9.35
C PRO A 283 0.89 8.98 8.09
N ASP A 284 1.12 7.98 7.25
CA ASP A 284 0.28 7.72 6.11
C ASP A 284 -0.88 6.80 6.47
N ILE A 285 -2.06 7.22 6.05
CA ILE A 285 -3.30 6.51 6.29
C ILE A 285 -3.78 5.91 4.98
N ILE A 286 -4.02 4.62 5.01
CA ILE A 286 -4.54 3.84 3.91
C ILE A 286 -5.95 3.37 4.26
N SER A 287 -6.88 3.48 3.29
CA SER A 287 -8.20 2.90 3.41
C SER A 287 -8.35 1.68 2.51
N SER A 288 -8.43 0.50 3.13
CA SER A 288 -8.68 -0.74 2.40
C SER A 288 -10.03 -0.76 1.68
N SER A 289 -11.04 -0.15 2.26
CA SER A 289 -12.37 -0.04 1.67
C SER A 289 -12.41 0.87 0.45
N ASN A 290 -11.70 2.01 0.49
CA ASN A 290 -11.66 2.92 -0.65
C ASN A 290 -10.94 2.28 -1.85
N LEU A 291 -9.77 1.69 -1.62
CA LEU A 291 -9.01 0.99 -2.67
C LEU A 291 -9.86 -0.11 -3.32
N LYS A 292 -10.54 -0.92 -2.51
CA LYS A 292 -11.46 -1.96 -3.00
C LYS A 292 -12.51 -1.39 -3.94
N ASN A 293 -13.26 -0.41 -3.43
CA ASN A 293 -14.41 0.12 -4.18
C ASN A 293 -13.98 0.81 -5.47
N THR A 294 -12.85 1.53 -5.44
CA THR A 294 -12.33 2.19 -6.65
C THR A 294 -11.80 1.19 -7.65
N LEU A 295 -11.12 0.13 -7.24
CA LEU A 295 -10.63 -0.89 -8.16
C LEU A 295 -11.80 -1.66 -8.81
N LEU A 296 -12.77 -2.14 -8.01
CA LEU A 296 -13.97 -2.79 -8.53
C LEU A 296 -14.69 -1.91 -9.56
N ALA A 297 -14.81 -0.64 -9.23
CA ALA A 297 -15.45 0.33 -10.10
C ALA A 297 -14.66 0.57 -11.41
N GLN A 298 -13.35 0.65 -11.33
CA GLN A 298 -12.48 0.84 -12.50
C GLN A 298 -12.47 -0.39 -13.42
N CYS A 299 -12.57 -1.60 -12.89
CA CYS A 299 -12.70 -2.82 -13.68
C CYS A 299 -13.95 -2.82 -14.57
N THR A 300 -15.00 -2.05 -14.21
CA THR A 300 -16.18 -1.89 -15.09
C THR A 300 -15.85 -1.15 -16.38
N ASN A 301 -14.80 -0.34 -16.38
CA ASN A 301 -14.38 0.47 -17.53
C ASN A 301 -13.21 -0.14 -18.28
N THR A 302 -12.28 -0.70 -17.52
CA THR A 302 -11.05 -1.28 -18.07
C THR A 302 -11.03 -2.77 -17.75
N PRO A 303 -11.45 -3.61 -18.68
CA PRO A 303 -11.39 -5.05 -18.53
C PRO A 303 -9.94 -5.54 -18.32
N ASP A 304 -9.75 -6.60 -17.54
CA ASP A 304 -8.45 -7.17 -17.14
C ASP A 304 -7.57 -6.22 -16.31
N LEU A 305 -8.17 -5.19 -15.70
CA LEU A 305 -7.45 -4.21 -14.88
C LEU A 305 -6.80 -4.85 -13.65
N SER A 306 -7.40 -5.88 -13.07
CA SER A 306 -6.81 -6.61 -11.94
C SER A 306 -5.47 -7.23 -12.30
N GLU A 307 -5.30 -7.76 -13.50
CA GLU A 307 -4.04 -8.32 -13.99
C GLU A 307 -3.01 -7.22 -14.27
N ILE A 308 -3.46 -6.08 -14.83
CA ILE A 308 -2.61 -4.91 -15.04
C ILE A 308 -2.09 -4.39 -13.70
N TYR A 309 -2.97 -4.30 -12.70
CA TYR A 309 -2.61 -3.89 -11.34
C TYR A 309 -1.57 -4.82 -10.73
N ASP A 310 -1.78 -6.14 -10.86
CA ASP A 310 -0.88 -7.15 -10.33
C ASP A 310 0.52 -7.06 -10.97
N ASN A 311 0.60 -6.75 -12.25
CA ASN A 311 1.88 -6.57 -12.96
C ASN A 311 2.56 -5.23 -12.69
N LEU A 312 1.81 -4.14 -12.54
CA LEU A 312 2.37 -2.79 -12.35
C LEU A 312 2.84 -2.53 -10.92
N PHE A 313 2.17 -3.13 -9.94
CA PHE A 313 2.44 -2.92 -8.51
C PHE A 313 2.94 -4.18 -7.78
N GLY A 314 3.16 -5.28 -8.49
CA GLY A 314 3.88 -6.44 -7.98
C GLY A 314 5.39 -6.25 -8.11
N TYR A 315 6.17 -6.98 -7.29
CA TYR A 315 7.63 -6.95 -7.33
C TYR A 315 8.22 -8.04 -8.27
N GLU A 316 7.49 -8.40 -9.29
CA GLU A 316 7.92 -9.33 -10.34
C GLU A 316 7.82 -8.62 -11.69
N GLY A 317 8.94 -8.21 -12.27
CA GLY A 317 8.97 -7.58 -13.59
C GLY A 317 9.36 -6.11 -13.57
N SER A 318 8.57 -5.26 -14.22
CA SER A 318 8.77 -3.81 -14.24
C SER A 318 7.96 -3.14 -13.13
N GLU A 319 8.61 -2.25 -12.38
CA GLU A 319 8.06 -1.57 -11.21
C GLU A 319 8.03 -0.05 -11.41
N VAL A 320 7.27 0.64 -10.59
CA VAL A 320 7.25 2.11 -10.57
C VAL A 320 8.34 2.66 -9.67
N TYR A 321 9.16 3.54 -10.21
CA TYR A 321 10.25 4.21 -9.51
C TYR A 321 10.05 5.73 -9.46
N PHE A 322 10.51 6.31 -8.33
CA PHE A 322 10.60 7.75 -8.12
C PHE A 322 12.06 8.18 -8.12
N VAL A 323 12.46 8.86 -9.19
CA VAL A 323 13.82 9.44 -9.34
C VAL A 323 13.83 10.78 -8.61
N ASP A 324 14.24 10.76 -7.32
CA ASP A 324 14.13 11.89 -6.41
C ASP A 324 15.35 12.83 -6.52
N PRO A 325 15.15 14.14 -6.77
CA PRO A 325 16.24 15.10 -6.85
C PRO A 325 17.05 15.27 -5.55
N LYS A 326 16.48 14.85 -4.41
CA LYS A 326 17.17 14.86 -3.11
C LYS A 326 18.16 13.72 -2.95
N ASN A 327 18.06 12.68 -3.77
CA ASN A 327 19.01 11.61 -3.76
C ASN A 327 20.25 12.01 -4.60
N GLU A 328 21.42 11.99 -3.97
CA GLU A 328 22.69 12.38 -4.61
C GLU A 328 22.94 11.60 -5.93
N LYS A 329 22.55 10.35 -6.00
CA LYS A 329 22.67 9.50 -7.20
C LYS A 329 21.96 10.11 -8.42
N TYR A 330 20.84 10.81 -8.21
CA TYR A 330 19.96 11.28 -9.28
C TYR A 330 20.07 12.78 -9.55
N SER A 331 20.65 13.53 -8.63
CA SER A 331 20.71 15.00 -8.71
C SER A 331 21.35 15.51 -10.01
N GLU A 332 22.49 14.93 -10.43
CA GLU A 332 23.15 15.31 -11.69
C GLU A 332 22.38 14.87 -12.92
N ILE A 333 21.78 13.67 -12.86
CA ILE A 333 20.99 13.09 -13.94
C ILE A 333 19.76 13.98 -14.23
N LEU A 334 19.06 14.40 -13.20
CA LEU A 334 17.89 15.27 -13.32
C LEU A 334 18.27 16.65 -13.85
N LYS A 335 19.40 17.23 -13.44
CA LYS A 335 19.90 18.50 -13.96
C LYS A 335 20.19 18.45 -15.46
N LYS A 336 20.77 17.36 -15.97
CA LYS A 336 21.01 17.16 -17.41
C LYS A 336 19.73 17.06 -18.23
N ASN A 337 18.66 16.57 -17.61
CA ASN A 337 17.37 16.34 -18.27
C ASN A 337 16.36 17.48 -18.07
N GLN A 338 16.75 18.58 -17.42
CA GLN A 338 15.88 19.75 -17.26
C GLN A 338 15.43 20.32 -18.60
N GLY A 339 14.16 20.74 -18.64
CA GLY A 339 13.51 21.28 -19.84
C GLY A 339 12.95 20.24 -20.79
N LYS A 340 13.27 18.94 -20.60
CA LYS A 340 12.66 17.87 -21.39
C LYS A 340 11.25 17.54 -20.89
N THR A 341 10.36 17.24 -21.82
CA THR A 341 9.00 16.79 -21.55
C THR A 341 8.94 15.26 -21.37
N ILE A 342 7.79 14.72 -20.93
CA ILE A 342 7.57 13.26 -20.91
C ILE A 342 7.80 12.68 -22.29
N LYS A 343 7.31 13.36 -23.34
CA LYS A 343 7.48 12.94 -24.73
C LYS A 343 8.94 12.86 -25.15
N ASP A 344 9.74 13.88 -24.80
CA ASP A 344 11.17 13.91 -25.13
C ASP A 344 11.91 12.77 -24.42
N LEU A 345 11.61 12.54 -23.13
CA LEU A 345 12.25 11.49 -22.35
C LEU A 345 11.92 10.10 -22.90
N ASN A 346 10.65 9.83 -23.18
CA ASN A 346 10.22 8.53 -23.71
C ASN A 346 10.75 8.28 -25.12
N ALA A 347 10.83 9.30 -25.96
CA ALA A 347 11.43 9.17 -27.30
C ALA A 347 12.93 8.82 -27.24
N LEU A 348 13.63 9.17 -26.16
CA LEU A 348 15.07 8.99 -26.01
C LEU A 348 15.44 7.74 -25.21
N CYS A 349 14.59 7.28 -24.29
CA CYS A 349 14.80 6.09 -23.50
C CYS A 349 14.37 4.82 -24.23
N ASP A 350 15.03 3.68 -23.98
CA ASP A 350 14.74 2.41 -24.64
C ASP A 350 14.07 1.38 -23.72
N ASN A 351 14.44 1.43 -22.44
CA ASN A 351 14.02 0.41 -21.46
C ASN A 351 13.22 0.96 -20.27
N ILE A 352 12.93 2.24 -20.26
CA ILE A 352 12.10 2.86 -19.22
C ILE A 352 10.98 3.68 -19.86
N ILE A 353 9.84 3.76 -19.18
CA ILE A 353 8.71 4.62 -19.56
C ILE A 353 8.53 5.68 -18.51
N VAL A 354 8.69 6.93 -18.86
CA VAL A 354 8.38 8.08 -17.99
C VAL A 354 6.89 8.33 -18.02
N ILE A 355 6.21 8.18 -16.87
CA ILE A 355 4.77 8.36 -16.75
C ILE A 355 4.38 9.69 -16.11
N GLY A 356 5.35 10.43 -15.56
CA GLY A 356 5.06 11.71 -14.93
C GLY A 356 6.25 12.36 -14.25
N PHE A 357 5.97 13.49 -13.61
CA PHE A 357 6.89 14.22 -12.77
C PHE A 357 6.32 14.38 -11.36
N PHE A 358 7.16 14.66 -10.38
CA PHE A 358 6.71 14.97 -9.03
C PHE A 358 7.57 16.05 -8.38
N GLN A 359 6.99 16.73 -7.41
CA GLN A 359 7.68 17.70 -6.58
C GLN A 359 7.29 17.48 -5.12
N ASP A 360 8.30 17.37 -4.25
CA ASP A 360 8.08 17.36 -2.81
C ASP A 360 7.79 18.77 -2.32
N ASP A 361 6.64 19.00 -1.75
CA ASP A 361 6.31 20.28 -1.10
C ASP A 361 6.55 20.17 0.41
N GLN A 362 7.63 20.80 0.88
CA GLN A 362 8.02 20.80 2.30
C GLN A 362 7.22 21.81 3.15
N ARG A 363 6.19 22.47 2.59
CA ARG A 363 5.38 23.42 3.35
C ARG A 363 4.64 22.69 4.47
N HIS A 364 4.91 23.09 5.69
CA HIS A 364 4.25 22.61 6.91
C HIS A 364 4.59 21.22 7.43
N ASN A 365 5.76 20.68 7.15
CA ASN A 365 6.14 19.32 7.59
C ASN A 365 5.16 18.20 7.14
N LEU A 366 4.22 18.51 6.28
CA LEU A 366 3.43 17.57 5.51
C LEU A 366 4.18 17.37 4.21
N ALA A 367 4.72 16.21 3.99
CA ALA A 367 5.26 15.82 2.69
C ALA A 367 4.10 15.72 1.68
N TRP A 368 3.64 16.86 1.19
CA TRP A 368 2.67 16.92 0.11
C TRP A 368 3.44 16.73 -1.19
N ASN A 369 3.49 15.50 -1.65
CA ASN A 369 4.03 15.24 -2.96
C ASN A 369 3.02 15.72 -4.00
N LYS A 370 3.48 16.57 -4.90
CA LYS A 370 2.72 16.95 -6.08
C LYS A 370 3.09 15.97 -7.18
N LEU A 371 2.13 15.14 -7.56
CA LEU A 371 2.31 14.16 -8.63
C LEU A 371 1.63 14.71 -9.88
N PHE A 372 2.40 14.81 -10.96
CA PHE A 372 1.94 15.23 -12.29
C PHE A 372 2.05 14.04 -13.24
N VAL A 373 1.15 13.09 -13.07
CA VAL A 373 1.10 11.87 -13.90
C VAL A 373 0.47 12.21 -15.23
N ASN A 374 1.05 11.69 -16.31
CA ASN A 374 0.62 11.98 -17.68
C ASN A 374 0.35 13.48 -17.88
N SER A 375 1.31 14.32 -17.44
CA SER A 375 1.21 15.79 -17.55
C SER A 375 1.05 16.24 -19.01
N PRO A 376 0.54 17.46 -19.25
CA PRO A 376 0.43 17.97 -20.61
C PRO A 376 1.71 17.80 -21.40
N ILE A 377 1.59 17.50 -22.69
CA ILE A 377 2.69 17.08 -23.56
C ILE A 377 3.88 18.04 -23.56
N ASP A 378 3.59 19.34 -23.34
CA ASP A 378 4.58 20.42 -23.32
C ASP A 378 5.06 20.77 -21.91
N PHE A 379 4.61 20.05 -20.88
CA PHE A 379 5.00 20.32 -19.49
C PHE A 379 6.42 19.79 -19.24
N PRO A 380 7.43 20.66 -19.03
CA PRO A 380 8.83 20.26 -18.93
C PRO A 380 9.22 19.86 -17.53
N LEU A 381 10.24 19.03 -17.43
CA LEU A 381 10.93 18.75 -16.18
C LEU A 381 11.60 20.05 -15.66
N SER A 382 11.09 20.57 -14.56
CA SER A 382 11.56 21.81 -13.94
C SER A 382 12.55 21.55 -12.81
N ASP A 383 13.20 22.64 -12.33
CA ASP A 383 14.08 22.59 -11.16
C ASP A 383 13.34 22.00 -9.95
N ASN A 384 14.00 21.13 -9.19
CA ASN A 384 13.44 20.45 -8.01
C ASN A 384 12.29 19.47 -8.30
N PHE A 385 12.08 19.11 -9.55
CA PHE A 385 11.19 18.02 -9.92
C PHE A 385 11.95 16.71 -10.04
N GLY A 386 11.30 15.63 -9.61
CA GLY A 386 11.72 14.27 -9.87
C GLY A 386 10.91 13.65 -11.02
N ILE A 387 11.36 12.50 -11.47
CA ILE A 387 10.71 11.72 -12.54
C ILE A 387 9.99 10.52 -11.92
N ILE A 388 8.78 10.22 -12.43
CA ILE A 388 8.04 8.99 -12.14
C ILE A 388 8.18 8.12 -13.39
N CYS A 389 8.75 6.93 -13.25
CA CYS A 389 8.96 6.03 -14.38
C CYS A 389 8.68 4.57 -14.03
N VAL A 390 8.41 3.77 -15.06
CA VAL A 390 8.31 2.32 -14.99
C VAL A 390 9.61 1.75 -15.52
N ALA A 391 10.28 0.90 -14.74
CA ALA A 391 11.56 0.30 -15.09
C ALA A 391 11.68 -1.09 -14.43
N ARG A 392 12.65 -1.89 -14.88
CA ARG A 392 12.93 -3.19 -14.28
C ARG A 392 13.73 -3.08 -12.98
N ASP A 393 14.69 -2.15 -12.93
CA ASP A 393 15.51 -1.89 -11.76
C ASP A 393 16.14 -0.48 -11.80
N GLU A 394 16.78 -0.10 -10.69
CA GLU A 394 17.40 1.22 -10.49
C GLU A 394 18.60 1.46 -11.44
N ASP A 395 19.39 0.41 -11.73
CA ASP A 395 20.57 0.52 -12.58
C ASP A 395 20.15 0.88 -14.02
N GLN A 396 19.07 0.30 -14.50
CA GLN A 396 18.48 0.61 -15.81
C GLN A 396 18.07 2.09 -15.92
N ILE A 397 17.48 2.66 -14.86
CA ILE A 397 17.10 4.08 -14.83
C ILE A 397 18.33 4.99 -14.94
N ILE A 398 19.37 4.66 -14.18
CA ILE A 398 20.61 5.44 -14.15
C ILE A 398 21.29 5.41 -15.54
N ASP A 399 21.37 4.24 -16.14
CA ASP A 399 22.01 4.06 -17.44
C ASP A 399 21.24 4.79 -18.55
N GLU A 400 19.93 4.65 -18.61
CA GLU A 400 19.09 5.28 -19.64
C GLU A 400 19.12 6.81 -19.52
N LEU A 401 18.86 7.35 -18.33
CA LEU A 401 18.79 8.82 -18.14
C LEU A 401 20.15 9.53 -18.26
N ASN A 402 21.27 8.83 -18.05
CA ASN A 402 22.61 9.40 -18.29
C ASN A 402 22.98 9.45 -19.78
N ASN A 403 22.52 8.49 -20.58
CA ASN A 403 22.95 8.32 -21.97
C ASN A 403 22.02 8.98 -23.00
N ILE A 404 21.07 9.76 -22.55
CA ILE A 404 20.03 10.40 -23.38
C ILE A 404 20.61 11.27 -24.51
N GLU A 405 21.77 11.91 -24.31
CA GLU A 405 22.37 12.82 -25.31
C GLU A 405 22.83 12.14 -26.60
N ASN A 406 23.00 10.83 -26.59
CA ASN A 406 23.56 10.07 -27.72
C ASN A 406 22.51 9.32 -28.56
N GLN A 407 21.23 9.48 -28.26
CA GLN A 407 20.16 8.75 -28.93
C GLN A 407 19.18 9.71 -29.62
N SER A 408 19.19 9.73 -30.94
CA SER A 408 18.10 10.30 -31.75
C SER A 408 17.38 9.15 -32.45
N LYS A 409 16.12 8.92 -32.12
CA LYS A 409 15.29 7.92 -32.79
C LYS A 409 14.42 8.63 -33.83
N ASP A 410 14.57 8.19 -35.06
CA ASP A 410 13.66 8.61 -36.13
C ASP A 410 12.43 7.69 -36.06
N VAL A 411 11.36 8.20 -35.41
CA VAL A 411 10.13 7.43 -35.14
C VAL A 411 9.10 7.74 -36.21
N ALA A 412 8.72 6.73 -37.00
CA ALA A 412 7.72 6.85 -38.02
C ALA A 412 6.33 7.16 -37.44
N ASP A 413 5.51 7.89 -38.17
CA ASP A 413 4.11 8.09 -37.86
C ASP A 413 3.27 6.91 -38.35
N ILE A 414 2.52 6.30 -37.46
CA ILE A 414 1.59 5.21 -37.78
C ILE A 414 0.14 5.68 -37.58
N SER A 415 -0.78 5.07 -38.31
CA SER A 415 -2.22 5.40 -38.22
C SER A 415 -3.05 4.13 -38.02
N PRO A 416 -2.85 3.42 -36.92
CA PRO A 416 -3.60 2.20 -36.61
C PRO A 416 -5.03 2.52 -36.16
N ASN A 417 -5.92 1.55 -36.34
CA ASN A 417 -7.32 1.66 -35.93
C ASN A 417 -7.51 0.94 -34.57
N PHE A 418 -7.53 1.73 -33.52
CA PHE A 418 -7.86 1.27 -32.16
C PHE A 418 -9.25 1.77 -31.77
N LYS A 419 -9.99 0.88 -31.12
CA LYS A 419 -11.25 1.19 -30.48
C LYS A 419 -11.04 1.31 -28.98
N GLU A 420 -11.42 2.42 -28.41
CA GLU A 420 -11.60 2.49 -26.95
C GLU A 420 -12.71 1.53 -26.53
N ASP A 421 -12.47 0.80 -25.44
CA ASP A 421 -13.46 -0.14 -24.90
C ASP A 421 -14.66 0.57 -24.23
N ASN A 422 -14.73 1.89 -24.33
CA ASN A 422 -15.76 2.76 -23.78
C ASN A 422 -17.06 2.68 -24.58
N LYS A 423 -17.89 1.69 -24.25
CA LYS A 423 -19.27 1.62 -24.76
C LYS A 423 -20.26 2.03 -23.67
N ASP A 424 -21.47 2.40 -24.14
CA ASP A 424 -22.67 2.47 -23.28
C ASP A 424 -22.72 1.27 -22.33
N THR A 425 -22.37 1.50 -21.05
CA THR A 425 -22.19 0.41 -20.09
C THR A 425 -23.51 0.17 -19.35
N LYS A 426 -23.94 -1.08 -19.33
CA LYS A 426 -25.03 -1.56 -18.50
C LYS A 426 -24.45 -2.55 -17.50
N ILE A 427 -24.68 -2.35 -16.22
CA ILE A 427 -24.08 -3.12 -15.14
C ILE A 427 -25.18 -3.83 -14.37
N SER A 428 -25.01 -5.15 -14.20
CA SER A 428 -25.77 -5.96 -13.24
C SER A 428 -24.86 -6.37 -12.08
N MET A 429 -25.20 -5.94 -10.88
CA MET A 429 -24.43 -6.22 -9.67
C MET A 429 -25.21 -7.16 -8.75
N PHE A 430 -24.58 -8.27 -8.37
CA PHE A 430 -25.12 -9.26 -7.46
C PHE A 430 -24.40 -9.15 -6.11
N ASP A 431 -25.14 -8.69 -5.10
CA ASP A 431 -24.63 -8.48 -3.75
C ASP A 431 -24.96 -9.69 -2.86
N TYR A 432 -23.98 -10.55 -2.68
CA TYR A 432 -24.08 -11.73 -1.80
C TYR A 432 -23.76 -11.43 -0.33
N SER A 433 -23.53 -10.18 0.04
CA SER A 433 -23.27 -9.80 1.42
C SER A 433 -24.50 -10.09 2.31
N LYS A 434 -24.30 -10.87 3.37
CA LYS A 434 -25.40 -11.35 4.24
C LYS A 434 -25.89 -10.33 5.27
N GLU A 435 -25.25 -9.17 5.38
CA GLU A 435 -25.67 -8.14 6.33
C GLU A 435 -26.09 -6.85 5.61
N SER A 436 -27.05 -6.17 6.23
CA SER A 436 -27.61 -4.89 5.81
C SER A 436 -26.61 -3.72 5.91
N ASN A 437 -25.37 -3.91 5.43
CA ASN A 437 -24.40 -2.81 5.43
C ASN A 437 -24.56 -1.94 4.19
N ASN A 438 -25.67 -1.21 4.16
CA ASN A 438 -26.05 -0.30 3.11
C ASN A 438 -24.96 0.76 2.82
N LEU A 439 -24.10 1.05 3.81
CA LEU A 439 -23.02 2.03 3.65
C LEU A 439 -21.96 1.58 2.63
N TYR A 440 -21.61 0.29 2.62
CA TYR A 440 -20.63 -0.25 1.68
C TYR A 440 -21.17 -0.34 0.27
N LEU A 441 -22.37 -0.90 0.15
CA LEU A 441 -23.07 -0.97 -1.13
C LEU A 441 -23.21 0.45 -1.72
N THR A 442 -23.60 1.42 -0.89
CA THR A 442 -23.68 2.82 -1.30
C THR A 442 -22.32 3.37 -1.76
N LYS A 443 -21.23 3.08 -1.04
CA LYS A 443 -19.88 3.51 -1.45
C LYS A 443 -19.46 2.88 -2.77
N LEU A 444 -19.71 1.59 -2.97
CA LEU A 444 -19.41 0.89 -4.22
C LEU A 444 -20.23 1.45 -5.39
N ILE A 445 -21.54 1.63 -5.21
CA ILE A 445 -22.43 2.26 -6.22
C ILE A 445 -21.88 3.65 -6.59
N ASN A 446 -21.49 4.45 -5.59
CA ASN A 446 -20.91 5.78 -5.82
C ASN A 446 -19.61 5.70 -6.61
N SER A 447 -18.73 4.75 -6.28
CA SER A 447 -17.47 4.55 -7.00
C SER A 447 -17.73 4.10 -8.44
N ILE A 448 -18.74 3.25 -8.69
CA ILE A 448 -19.14 2.83 -10.03
C ILE A 448 -19.67 4.01 -10.84
N ILE A 449 -20.54 4.83 -10.25
CA ILE A 449 -21.05 6.05 -10.89
C ILE A 449 -19.89 7.00 -11.22
N ASP A 450 -18.97 7.17 -10.28
CA ASP A 450 -17.81 8.02 -10.42
C ASP A 450 -16.85 7.53 -11.51
N SER A 451 -16.53 6.24 -11.55
CA SER A 451 -15.67 5.64 -12.57
C SER A 451 -16.26 5.68 -13.96
N ASN A 452 -17.58 5.52 -14.07
CA ASN A 452 -18.30 5.54 -15.32
C ASN A 452 -18.78 6.94 -15.74
N TYR A 453 -18.33 7.97 -15.07
CA TYR A 453 -18.75 9.34 -15.30
C TYR A 453 -18.56 9.79 -16.77
N TYR A 454 -17.45 9.40 -17.39
CA TYR A 454 -17.14 9.72 -18.78
C TYR A 454 -17.57 8.63 -19.77
N ASN A 455 -18.06 7.49 -19.29
CA ASN A 455 -18.34 6.29 -20.07
C ASN A 455 -19.82 5.94 -20.13
N ASN A 456 -20.70 6.89 -20.37
CA ASN A 456 -22.12 6.66 -20.60
C ASN A 456 -22.74 5.42 -19.88
N LEU A 457 -22.70 5.40 -18.56
CA LEU A 457 -23.40 4.38 -17.77
C LEU A 457 -24.92 4.49 -18.06
N LYS A 458 -25.48 3.50 -18.74
CA LYS A 458 -26.91 3.49 -19.13
C LYS A 458 -27.81 2.95 -18.05
N SER A 459 -27.36 1.94 -17.32
CA SER A 459 -28.15 1.36 -16.24
C SER A 459 -27.25 0.65 -15.24
N LEU A 460 -27.66 0.66 -13.98
CA LEU A 460 -27.08 -0.12 -12.89
C LEU A 460 -28.21 -0.84 -12.17
N LYS A 461 -28.24 -2.16 -12.27
CA LYS A 461 -29.17 -3.00 -11.55
C LYS A 461 -28.48 -3.67 -10.39
N VAL A 462 -29.08 -3.60 -9.22
CA VAL A 462 -28.53 -4.19 -7.99
C VAL A 462 -29.49 -5.28 -7.49
N TYR A 463 -29.02 -6.50 -7.44
CA TYR A 463 -29.75 -7.66 -6.96
C TYR A 463 -29.23 -8.07 -5.59
N ARG A 464 -30.13 -8.30 -4.64
CA ARG A 464 -29.84 -8.73 -3.28
C ARG A 464 -30.98 -9.56 -2.71
N ASP A 465 -30.68 -10.45 -1.73
CA ASP A 465 -31.70 -11.27 -1.07
C ASP A 465 -32.75 -10.46 -0.33
N LYS A 466 -32.34 -9.39 0.37
CA LYS A 466 -33.23 -8.45 1.08
C LYS A 466 -32.63 -7.07 1.15
N PHE A 467 -33.44 -6.05 0.88
CA PHE A 467 -33.11 -4.67 1.18
C PHE A 467 -33.85 -4.20 2.45
N ASP A 468 -33.14 -3.47 3.31
CA ASP A 468 -33.85 -2.60 4.24
C ASP A 468 -34.34 -1.40 3.41
N GLY A 469 -35.57 -0.96 3.52
CA GLY A 469 -36.17 0.07 2.65
C GLY A 469 -35.38 1.37 2.48
N SER A 470 -34.23 1.52 3.16
CA SER A 470 -33.38 2.71 3.13
C SER A 470 -32.62 2.90 1.82
N LEU A 471 -32.22 1.80 1.14
CA LEU A 471 -31.49 1.86 -0.14
C LEU A 471 -32.39 2.09 -1.34
N THR A 472 -33.65 1.71 -1.24
CA THR A 472 -34.61 1.89 -2.33
C THR A 472 -35.13 3.33 -2.40
N ASP A 473 -34.87 4.17 -1.38
CA ASP A 473 -35.23 5.58 -1.38
C ASP A 473 -34.19 6.37 -2.19
N LYS A 474 -34.59 6.99 -3.29
CA LYS A 474 -33.75 7.83 -4.17
C LYS A 474 -32.96 8.94 -3.42
N LYS A 475 -33.32 9.24 -2.18
CA LYS A 475 -32.60 10.19 -1.32
C LYS A 475 -31.22 9.70 -0.87
N PHE A 476 -30.94 8.40 -0.94
CA PHE A 476 -29.65 7.82 -0.57
C PHE A 476 -28.65 7.74 -1.72
N LEU A 477 -29.10 7.98 -2.95
CA LEU A 477 -28.17 8.14 -4.06
C LEU A 477 -27.28 9.38 -3.80
N PRO A 478 -25.99 9.30 -4.13
CA PRO A 478 -25.07 10.35 -3.77
C PRO A 478 -25.57 11.67 -4.32
N ALA A 479 -25.61 12.65 -3.46
CA ALA A 479 -25.51 14.01 -3.97
C ALA A 479 -24.26 14.08 -4.86
N PRO A 480 -24.32 14.77 -6.01
CA PRO A 480 -23.15 15.00 -6.82
C PRO A 480 -22.02 15.42 -5.89
N PRO A 481 -20.82 14.82 -6.00
CA PRO A 481 -19.75 15.10 -5.08
C PRO A 481 -19.62 16.60 -4.94
N ASP A 482 -19.78 17.08 -3.71
CA ASP A 482 -19.54 18.49 -3.40
C ASP A 482 -18.11 18.78 -3.81
N TYR A 483 -17.93 19.49 -4.90
CA TYR A 483 -16.64 20.00 -5.27
C TYR A 483 -16.18 20.92 -4.16
N LYS A 484 -15.20 20.46 -3.40
CA LYS A 484 -14.52 21.28 -2.38
C LYS A 484 -13.64 22.37 -3.00
N THR A 485 -13.84 22.66 -4.26
CA THR A 485 -13.22 23.83 -4.86
C THR A 485 -13.82 25.07 -4.22
N ASN A 486 -12.98 26.05 -3.98
CA ASN A 486 -13.45 27.41 -3.80
C ASN A 486 -14.42 27.66 -4.97
N LYS A 487 -15.72 27.56 -4.70
CA LYS A 487 -16.77 27.78 -5.72
C LYS A 487 -16.50 29.05 -6.51
N ASP A 488 -15.85 30.01 -5.88
CA ASP A 488 -15.46 31.29 -6.47
C ASP A 488 -14.35 31.18 -7.52
N GLU A 489 -13.41 30.22 -7.41
CA GLU A 489 -12.33 30.07 -8.40
C GLU A 489 -12.79 29.40 -9.68
N VAL A 490 -13.63 28.36 -9.58
CA VAL A 490 -14.16 27.64 -10.75
C VAL A 490 -15.29 28.40 -11.41
N ASN A 491 -16.10 29.09 -10.64
CA ASN A 491 -17.24 29.87 -11.17
C ASN A 491 -16.83 31.20 -11.82
N HIS A 492 -15.63 31.71 -11.53
CA HIS A 492 -15.14 32.97 -12.06
C HIS A 492 -13.65 32.89 -12.47
N PRO A 493 -13.32 32.06 -13.48
CA PRO A 493 -11.96 32.07 -14.02
C PRO A 493 -11.72 33.41 -14.73
N ILE A 494 -10.53 33.98 -14.53
CA ILE A 494 -10.19 35.29 -15.12
C ILE A 494 -9.49 35.09 -16.46
N LEU A 495 -8.51 34.21 -16.54
CA LEU A 495 -7.67 34.00 -17.73
C LEU A 495 -7.74 32.57 -18.31
N GLY A 496 -8.37 31.65 -17.62
CA GLY A 496 -8.45 30.24 -18.04
C GLY A 496 -7.09 29.49 -17.99
N ILE A 497 -6.20 29.91 -17.10
CA ILE A 497 -4.88 29.30 -16.89
C ILE A 497 -4.93 28.42 -15.65
N ILE A 498 -4.53 27.16 -15.80
CA ILE A 498 -4.29 26.25 -14.69
C ILE A 498 -2.82 26.30 -14.34
N PHE A 499 -2.51 26.53 -13.08
CA PHE A 499 -1.13 26.71 -12.60
C PHE A 499 -0.92 26.05 -11.25
N HIS A 500 0.35 25.81 -10.90
CA HIS A 500 0.78 25.49 -9.55
C HIS A 500 1.78 26.53 -9.05
N ILE A 501 1.91 26.62 -7.73
CA ILE A 501 2.82 27.58 -7.09
C ILE A 501 4.23 26.99 -7.04
N LEU A 502 5.18 27.66 -7.71
CA LEU A 502 6.60 27.36 -7.67
C LEU A 502 7.27 28.19 -6.57
N LYS A 503 8.03 27.56 -5.69
CA LYS A 503 8.80 28.22 -4.63
C LYS A 503 10.29 28.08 -4.90
N THR A 504 11.05 29.16 -4.58
CA THR A 504 12.50 29.08 -4.46
C THR A 504 12.90 28.97 -3.00
N GLU A 505 13.85 28.08 -2.70
CA GLU A 505 14.31 27.83 -1.32
C GLU A 505 15.06 29.01 -0.73
N GLU A 506 15.86 29.71 -1.54
CA GLU A 506 16.81 30.74 -1.05
C GLU A 506 16.15 32.03 -0.59
N LYS A 507 15.00 32.43 -1.10
CA LYS A 507 14.42 33.78 -0.85
C LYS A 507 12.97 33.80 -0.41
N ASN A 508 12.37 32.68 -0.14
CA ASN A 508 10.93 32.59 0.23
C ASN A 508 10.00 33.29 -0.79
N ARG A 509 10.37 33.30 -2.07
CA ARG A 509 9.61 33.91 -3.15
C ARG A 509 8.90 32.85 -3.98
N CYS A 510 7.78 33.23 -4.59
CA CYS A 510 6.93 32.35 -5.37
C CYS A 510 6.68 32.91 -6.76
N GLY A 511 6.59 32.02 -7.76
CA GLY A 511 6.00 32.23 -9.07
C GLY A 511 4.87 31.24 -9.32
N PHE A 512 4.21 31.39 -10.47
CA PHE A 512 3.07 30.57 -10.85
C PHE A 512 3.43 29.82 -12.13
N GLN A 513 3.79 28.56 -12.04
CA GLN A 513 4.13 27.76 -13.24
C GLN A 513 2.83 27.27 -13.88
N ILE A 514 2.69 27.53 -15.17
CA ILE A 514 1.55 27.14 -15.96
C ILE A 514 1.56 25.63 -16.16
N TYR A 515 0.49 24.98 -15.79
CA TYR A 515 0.25 23.55 -16.03
C TYR A 515 -0.46 23.33 -17.36
N SER A 516 -1.57 24.01 -17.55
CA SER A 516 -2.30 24.00 -18.83
C SER A 516 -3.06 25.32 -19.05
N ILE A 517 -3.45 25.54 -20.29
CA ILE A 517 -4.18 26.76 -20.70
C ILE A 517 -5.43 26.29 -21.46
N ASN A 518 -6.57 26.88 -21.15
CA ASN A 518 -7.80 26.59 -21.86
C ASN A 518 -7.63 27.02 -23.35
N LYS A 519 -7.90 26.09 -24.26
CA LYS A 519 -7.76 26.32 -25.73
C LYS A 519 -8.61 27.49 -26.26
N GLN A 520 -9.66 27.88 -25.53
CA GLN A 520 -10.51 29.01 -25.90
C GLN A 520 -9.96 30.35 -25.37
N SER A 521 -8.93 30.35 -24.55
CA SER A 521 -8.27 31.57 -24.08
C SER A 521 -7.40 32.16 -25.17
N SER A 522 -7.46 33.47 -25.37
CA SER A 522 -6.58 34.21 -26.29
C SER A 522 -5.08 34.11 -25.93
N LEU A 523 -4.80 33.63 -24.70
CA LEU A 523 -3.46 33.44 -24.20
C LEU A 523 -2.85 32.09 -24.65
N SER A 524 -3.66 31.17 -25.17
CA SER A 524 -3.20 29.84 -25.62
C SER A 524 -2.16 29.89 -26.74
N GLU A 525 -2.15 30.97 -27.53
CA GLU A 525 -1.15 31.21 -28.56
C GLU A 525 0.14 31.90 -28.04
N LYS A 526 0.06 32.56 -26.87
CA LYS A 526 1.15 33.37 -26.31
C LYS A 526 1.90 32.70 -25.15
N LEU A 527 1.23 31.76 -24.49
CA LEU A 527 1.75 31.06 -23.32
C LEU A 527 1.79 29.57 -23.59
N SER A 528 2.73 28.91 -22.98
CA SER A 528 2.88 27.45 -23.04
C SER A 528 2.90 26.83 -21.66
N SER A 529 2.59 25.55 -21.58
CA SER A 529 2.78 24.76 -20.37
C SER A 529 4.26 24.82 -19.94
N GLY A 530 4.50 24.93 -18.64
CA GLY A 530 5.86 25.12 -18.10
C GLY A 530 6.30 26.57 -17.97
N ASP A 531 5.70 27.52 -18.67
CA ASP A 531 6.00 28.96 -18.51
C ASP A 531 5.69 29.39 -17.06
N VAL A 532 6.47 30.34 -16.55
CA VAL A 532 6.33 30.83 -15.16
C VAL A 532 5.88 32.29 -15.15
N ILE A 533 4.69 32.54 -14.64
CA ILE A 533 4.23 33.91 -14.39
C ILE A 533 4.96 34.45 -13.16
N LEU A 534 5.78 35.46 -13.37
CA LEU A 534 6.57 36.09 -12.30
C LEU A 534 5.77 37.20 -11.61
N ASN A 535 5.04 38.00 -12.39
CA ASN A 535 4.27 39.14 -11.86
C ASN A 535 3.17 39.55 -12.83
N VAL A 536 2.26 40.40 -12.37
CA VAL A 536 1.31 41.15 -13.16
C VAL A 536 1.50 42.64 -12.83
N ALA A 537 1.49 43.48 -13.86
CA ALA A 537 1.79 44.92 -13.74
C ALA A 537 0.94 45.77 -14.66
N SER A 538 0.78 47.07 -14.33
CA SER A 538 0.32 48.08 -15.27
C SER A 538 1.42 48.38 -16.31
N LYS A 539 1.09 49.03 -17.40
CA LYS A 539 2.07 49.40 -18.47
C LYS A 539 3.23 50.24 -17.89
N VAL A 540 2.91 51.21 -17.07
CA VAL A 540 3.94 52.08 -16.44
C VAL A 540 4.83 51.29 -15.46
N GLU A 541 4.25 50.39 -14.65
CA GLU A 541 4.98 49.54 -13.75
C GLU A 541 5.88 48.54 -14.50
N ALA A 542 5.39 48.01 -15.63
CA ALA A 542 6.13 47.07 -16.47
C ALA A 542 7.35 47.72 -17.14
N GLU A 543 7.23 48.98 -17.63
CA GLU A 543 8.37 49.75 -18.20
C GLU A 543 9.49 49.96 -17.15
N THR A 544 9.11 50.29 -15.91
CA THR A 544 10.05 50.42 -14.80
C THR A 544 10.73 49.08 -14.46
N LEU A 545 10.01 47.97 -14.62
CA LEU A 545 10.54 46.62 -14.35
C LEU A 545 11.47 46.12 -15.49
N LYS A 546 11.28 46.59 -16.74
CA LYS A 546 12.14 46.23 -17.88
C LYS A 546 13.59 46.75 -17.71
N GLU A 547 13.77 47.84 -16.96
CA GLU A 547 15.08 48.43 -16.70
C GLU A 547 15.89 47.68 -15.63
N LYS A 548 15.24 46.75 -14.90
CA LYS A 548 15.92 45.93 -13.88
C LYS A 548 16.50 44.68 -14.53
N SER A 549 17.81 44.49 -14.41
CA SER A 549 18.53 43.38 -15.01
C SER A 549 18.24 41.99 -14.45
N GLU A 550 17.56 41.87 -13.31
CA GLU A 550 17.15 40.62 -12.70
C GLU A 550 15.72 40.74 -12.19
N LEU A 551 14.76 40.18 -12.94
CA LEU A 551 13.39 39.98 -12.48
C LEU A 551 13.31 38.66 -11.70
N GLU A 552 13.41 38.77 -10.40
CA GLU A 552 13.21 37.64 -9.50
C GLU A 552 11.70 37.37 -9.26
N LEU A 553 11.36 36.15 -8.84
CA LEU A 553 10.01 35.80 -8.39
C LEU A 553 9.46 36.81 -7.38
N SER A 554 8.32 37.42 -7.69
CA SER A 554 7.90 38.67 -7.04
C SER A 554 7.11 38.48 -5.73
N TYR A 555 6.54 37.30 -5.50
CA TYR A 555 5.63 37.11 -4.36
C TYR A 555 6.32 36.43 -3.18
N LYS A 556 6.30 37.10 -2.01
CA LYS A 556 6.77 36.48 -0.76
C LYS A 556 5.81 35.37 -0.33
N SER A 557 6.37 34.22 0.04
CA SER A 557 5.61 33.11 0.58
C SER A 557 5.04 33.47 1.97
N VAL A 558 3.70 33.52 2.06
CA VAL A 558 3.01 33.70 3.35
C VAL A 558 1.97 32.58 3.45
N PRO A 559 1.79 31.93 4.60
CA PRO A 559 0.80 30.89 4.76
C PRO A 559 -0.59 31.34 4.27
N GLY A 560 -1.20 30.56 3.37
CA GLY A 560 -2.58 30.73 2.92
C GLY A 560 -2.89 31.89 1.98
N GLY A 561 -1.92 32.66 1.46
CA GLY A 561 -2.30 33.90 0.83
C GLY A 561 -1.63 34.31 -0.50
N VAL A 562 -0.66 33.57 -1.04
CA VAL A 562 0.05 34.02 -2.27
C VAL A 562 -0.86 34.10 -3.47
N GLN A 563 -1.63 33.06 -3.70
CA GLN A 563 -2.61 32.97 -4.80
C GLN A 563 -3.69 34.03 -4.67
N LYS A 564 -4.26 34.19 -3.47
CA LYS A 564 -5.32 35.17 -3.21
C LYS A 564 -4.82 36.59 -3.50
N ARG A 565 -3.61 36.94 -3.06
CA ARG A 565 -3.00 38.25 -3.30
C ARG A 565 -2.69 38.48 -4.78
N PHE A 566 -2.25 37.46 -5.48
CA PHE A 566 -2.03 37.56 -6.93
C PHE A 566 -3.35 37.82 -7.65
N LYS A 567 -4.40 37.08 -7.32
CA LYS A 567 -5.74 37.24 -7.90
C LYS A 567 -6.33 38.63 -7.58
N GLU A 568 -6.20 39.07 -6.33
CA GLU A 568 -6.63 40.45 -5.92
C GLU A 568 -5.86 41.54 -6.67
N LYS A 569 -4.54 41.40 -6.82
CA LYS A 569 -3.73 42.32 -7.62
C LYS A 569 -4.15 42.33 -9.09
N LEU A 570 -4.39 41.15 -9.67
CA LEU A 570 -4.84 41.00 -11.05
C LEU A 570 -6.19 41.69 -11.26
N ILE A 571 -7.17 41.43 -10.39
CA ILE A 571 -8.51 42.04 -10.47
C ILE A 571 -8.40 43.57 -10.38
N LYS A 572 -7.67 44.08 -9.39
CA LYS A 572 -7.47 45.52 -9.20
C LYS A 572 -6.87 46.18 -10.45
N LEU A 573 -5.83 45.53 -11.04
CA LEU A 573 -5.20 46.07 -12.26
C LEU A 573 -6.14 46.05 -13.47
N ILE A 574 -7.01 45.04 -13.60
CA ILE A 574 -8.02 44.95 -14.64
C ILE A 574 -9.06 46.07 -14.48
N ASP A 575 -9.44 46.39 -13.25
CA ASP A 575 -10.44 47.41 -12.96
C ASP A 575 -9.89 48.82 -13.19
N GLU A 576 -8.65 49.08 -12.83
CA GLU A 576 -8.01 50.40 -12.91
C GLU A 576 -7.36 50.70 -14.28
N ASN A 577 -7.09 49.70 -15.11
CA ASN A 577 -6.37 49.88 -16.38
C ASN A 577 -7.09 49.18 -17.56
N ASN A 578 -6.96 49.77 -18.74
CA ASN A 578 -7.45 49.15 -19.98
C ASN A 578 -6.55 48.02 -20.51
N GLU A 579 -5.30 47.97 -20.04
CA GLU A 579 -4.28 47.00 -20.45
C GLU A 579 -3.47 46.58 -19.22
N ILE A 580 -3.21 45.28 -19.13
CA ILE A 580 -2.33 44.70 -18.13
C ILE A 580 -1.21 43.93 -18.79
N ILE A 581 -0.10 43.80 -18.11
CA ILE A 581 1.08 43.07 -18.60
C ILE A 581 1.39 41.93 -17.67
N LEU A 582 1.40 40.71 -18.23
CA LEU A 582 1.97 39.54 -17.55
C LEU A 582 3.47 39.47 -17.82
N ILE A 583 4.24 39.35 -16.77
CA ILE A 583 5.69 39.15 -16.84
C ILE A 583 5.93 37.65 -16.70
N VAL A 584 6.37 37.04 -17.77
CA VAL A 584 6.46 35.59 -17.89
C VAL A 584 7.87 35.17 -18.26
N LYS A 585 8.43 34.22 -17.51
CA LYS A 585 9.67 33.53 -17.88
C LYS A 585 9.29 32.32 -18.76
N LYS A 586 9.76 32.30 -19.98
CA LYS A 586 9.50 31.21 -20.92
C LYS A 586 10.25 29.95 -20.54
N SER A 587 9.57 28.82 -20.65
CA SER A 587 10.17 27.50 -20.36
C SER A 587 11.26 27.11 -21.36
N ASN A 588 11.06 27.44 -22.63
CA ASN A 588 11.93 27.00 -23.73
C ASN A 588 13.21 27.85 -23.87
N SER A 589 13.08 29.20 -23.77
CA SER A 589 14.21 30.12 -23.96
C SER A 589 14.84 30.64 -22.67
N LYS A 590 14.14 30.44 -21.54
CA LYS A 590 14.43 31.06 -20.22
C LYS A 590 14.41 32.61 -20.25
N GLU A 591 13.99 33.20 -21.36
CA GLU A 591 13.81 34.64 -21.48
C GLU A 591 12.59 35.14 -20.77
N ILE A 592 12.61 36.41 -20.38
CA ILE A 592 11.48 37.05 -19.72
C ILE A 592 10.71 37.85 -20.79
N GLU A 593 9.47 37.48 -21.02
CA GLU A 593 8.56 38.17 -21.90
C GLU A 593 7.54 39.01 -21.15
N PHE A 594 7.14 40.10 -21.74
CA PHE A 594 6.11 41.02 -21.25
C PHE A 594 4.90 40.89 -22.18
N ILE A 595 3.91 40.10 -21.74
CA ILE A 595 2.73 39.79 -22.52
C ILE A 595 1.62 40.79 -22.19
N GLU A 596 1.26 41.60 -23.19
CA GLU A 596 0.18 42.57 -23.09
C GLU A 596 -1.18 41.92 -23.27
N ILE A 597 -2.13 42.20 -22.36
CA ILE A 597 -3.48 41.69 -22.37
C ILE A 597 -4.44 42.88 -22.26
N LYS A 598 -5.35 43.03 -23.20
CA LYS A 598 -6.38 44.06 -23.19
C LYS A 598 -7.59 43.65 -22.37
N LYS A 599 -8.22 44.59 -21.69
CA LYS A 599 -9.42 44.38 -20.87
C LYS A 599 -10.57 43.72 -21.66
N ASP A 600 -10.75 44.09 -22.92
CA ASP A 600 -11.77 43.51 -23.81
C ASP A 600 -11.50 42.04 -24.13
N GLN A 601 -10.23 41.64 -24.24
CA GLN A 601 -9.82 40.25 -24.40
C GLN A 601 -10.13 39.46 -23.16
N ILE A 602 -9.77 39.97 -21.98
CA ILE A 602 -10.04 39.30 -20.69
C ILE A 602 -11.55 39.07 -20.53
N SER A 603 -12.36 40.05 -20.83
CA SER A 603 -13.82 39.92 -20.73
C SER A 603 -14.40 38.87 -21.68
N LYS A 604 -13.89 38.79 -22.92
CA LYS A 604 -14.27 37.74 -23.86
C LYS A 604 -13.79 36.36 -23.44
N ASP A 605 -12.53 36.23 -23.06
CA ASP A 605 -11.95 34.98 -22.59
C ASP A 605 -12.67 34.48 -21.34
N GLN A 606 -12.98 35.36 -20.38
CA GLN A 606 -13.74 35.06 -19.20
C GLN A 606 -15.13 34.52 -19.50
N GLN A 607 -15.84 35.14 -20.44
CA GLN A 607 -17.16 34.66 -20.89
C GLN A 607 -17.08 33.30 -21.55
N GLN A 608 -16.13 33.10 -22.46
CA GLN A 608 -15.94 31.81 -23.17
C GLN A 608 -15.52 30.67 -22.22
N VAL A 609 -14.57 30.95 -21.36
CA VAL A 609 -14.12 29.95 -20.35
C VAL A 609 -15.23 29.63 -19.35
N HIS A 610 -15.98 30.65 -18.91
CA HIS A 610 -17.12 30.43 -18.03
C HIS A 610 -18.23 29.62 -18.70
N GLN A 611 -18.50 29.90 -20.02
CA GLN A 611 -19.48 29.17 -20.81
C GLN A 611 -19.07 27.67 -20.91
N SER A 612 -17.81 27.38 -21.25
CA SER A 612 -17.32 25.99 -21.33
C SER A 612 -17.43 25.26 -19.98
N PHE A 613 -17.20 25.95 -18.87
CA PHE A 613 -17.37 25.36 -17.55
C PHE A 613 -18.83 25.08 -17.20
N LYS A 614 -19.73 25.98 -17.56
CA LYS A 614 -21.17 25.75 -17.37
C LYS A 614 -21.67 24.57 -18.21
N GLU A 615 -21.18 24.43 -19.44
CA GLU A 615 -21.56 23.32 -20.32
C GLU A 615 -21.11 21.99 -19.72
N ILE A 616 -19.87 21.91 -19.22
CA ILE A 616 -19.35 20.70 -18.53
C ILE A 616 -20.19 20.39 -17.29
N GLN A 617 -20.49 21.39 -16.46
CA GLN A 617 -21.32 21.20 -15.26
C GLN A 617 -22.76 20.79 -15.62
N SER A 618 -23.33 21.37 -16.67
CA SER A 618 -24.69 21.04 -17.15
C SER A 618 -24.76 19.61 -17.67
N GLN A 619 -23.85 19.22 -18.55
CA GLN A 619 -23.73 17.84 -19.04
C GLN A 619 -23.59 16.83 -17.91
N ARG A 620 -22.80 17.19 -16.91
CA ARG A 620 -22.62 16.37 -15.71
C ARG A 620 -23.90 16.22 -14.89
N GLN A 621 -24.62 17.34 -14.63
CA GLN A 621 -25.87 17.30 -13.88
C GLN A 621 -26.94 16.50 -14.62
N GLU A 622 -27.02 16.65 -15.93
CA GLU A 622 -27.92 15.87 -16.78
C GLU A 622 -27.57 14.37 -16.70
N MET A 623 -26.30 14.02 -16.78
CA MET A 623 -25.85 12.63 -16.67
C MET A 623 -26.16 12.02 -15.29
N ILE A 624 -25.93 12.75 -14.19
CA ILE A 624 -26.27 12.29 -12.85
C ILE A 624 -27.80 12.10 -12.72
N ASN A 625 -28.59 13.02 -13.24
CA ASN A 625 -30.04 12.89 -13.23
C ASN A 625 -30.51 11.66 -14.04
N ASN A 626 -29.95 11.47 -15.22
CA ASN A 626 -30.24 10.29 -16.06
C ASN A 626 -29.83 8.97 -15.38
N LEU A 627 -28.69 8.95 -14.71
CA LEU A 627 -28.20 7.80 -13.96
C LEU A 627 -29.12 7.47 -12.79
N THR A 628 -29.57 8.49 -12.05
CA THR A 628 -30.44 8.31 -10.88
C THR A 628 -31.75 7.59 -11.25
N ASP A 629 -32.26 7.83 -12.45
CA ASP A 629 -33.49 7.19 -12.97
C ASP A 629 -33.23 5.77 -13.48
N ASN A 630 -31.99 5.43 -13.82
CA ASN A 630 -31.58 4.13 -14.37
C ASN A 630 -30.96 3.18 -13.35
N ILE A 631 -30.91 3.57 -12.06
CA ILE A 631 -30.48 2.68 -10.98
C ILE A 631 -31.71 1.98 -10.41
N THR A 632 -31.70 0.67 -10.43
CA THR A 632 -32.81 -0.16 -9.90
C THR A 632 -32.29 -1.12 -8.84
N PHE A 633 -33.11 -1.39 -7.84
CA PHE A 633 -32.84 -2.33 -6.76
C PHE A 633 -33.91 -3.41 -6.79
N GLU A 634 -33.49 -4.68 -6.87
CA GLU A 634 -34.39 -5.81 -6.96
C GLU A 634 -34.05 -6.85 -5.89
N GLU A 635 -35.07 -7.26 -5.11
CA GLU A 635 -34.96 -8.42 -4.22
C GLU A 635 -35.08 -9.69 -5.03
N LYS A 636 -34.07 -10.53 -4.97
CA LYS A 636 -34.02 -11.82 -5.66
C LYS A 636 -33.30 -12.84 -4.79
N ASN A 637 -33.80 -14.05 -4.73
CA ASN A 637 -33.09 -15.14 -4.08
C ASN A 637 -31.84 -15.48 -4.90
N LEU A 638 -30.65 -15.06 -4.41
CA LEU A 638 -29.39 -15.19 -5.13
C LEU A 638 -28.90 -16.63 -5.26
N ASP A 639 -29.34 -17.54 -4.37
CA ASP A 639 -29.06 -18.98 -4.50
C ASP A 639 -29.80 -19.56 -5.71
N ASP A 640 -31.02 -19.08 -5.99
CA ASP A 640 -31.80 -19.50 -7.18
C ASP A 640 -31.17 -18.94 -8.45
N VAL A 641 -30.62 -17.72 -8.42
CA VAL A 641 -29.89 -17.12 -9.55
C VAL A 641 -28.72 -17.99 -10.00
N THR A 642 -27.97 -18.56 -9.05
CA THR A 642 -26.88 -19.47 -9.36
C THR A 642 -27.35 -20.70 -10.10
N ASN A 643 -28.50 -21.24 -9.71
CA ASN A 643 -29.15 -22.40 -10.37
C ASN A 643 -29.74 -22.02 -11.74
N GLU A 644 -30.38 -20.88 -11.86
CA GLU A 644 -30.96 -20.38 -13.12
C GLU A 644 -29.88 -20.01 -14.13
N MET A 645 -28.77 -19.40 -13.68
CA MET A 645 -27.64 -19.08 -14.53
C MET A 645 -26.93 -20.33 -15.07
N SER A 646 -26.85 -21.40 -14.27
CA SER A 646 -26.34 -22.70 -14.74
C SER A 646 -27.20 -23.31 -15.82
N ILE A 647 -28.45 -22.86 -15.95
CA ILE A 647 -29.44 -23.35 -16.91
C ILE A 647 -29.62 -22.45 -18.15
N GLY A 648 -28.94 -21.28 -18.19
CA GLY A 648 -28.93 -20.37 -19.35
C GLY A 648 -30.17 -19.44 -19.45
N THR A 649 -31.07 -19.43 -18.48
CA THR A 649 -32.39 -18.77 -18.58
C THR A 649 -32.40 -17.30 -18.16
N VAL A 650 -31.46 -16.85 -17.32
CA VAL A 650 -31.41 -15.44 -16.85
C VAL A 650 -30.88 -14.49 -17.92
N MET A 651 -30.04 -14.97 -18.83
CA MET A 651 -29.39 -14.12 -19.84
C MET A 651 -30.21 -13.88 -21.12
N GLU A 652 -31.33 -14.53 -21.29
CA GLU A 652 -32.19 -14.31 -22.49
C GLU A 652 -32.83 -12.91 -22.51
N HIS A 653 -32.90 -12.22 -21.37
CA HIS A 653 -33.63 -10.96 -21.26
C HIS A 653 -32.74 -9.70 -21.02
N GLU A 654 -31.46 -9.85 -20.66
CA GLU A 654 -30.66 -8.70 -20.30
C GLU A 654 -29.32 -8.66 -21.04
N LYS A 655 -29.20 -7.77 -22.01
CA LYS A 655 -27.94 -7.48 -22.72
C LYS A 655 -27.10 -6.51 -21.88
N ASP A 656 -26.69 -6.90 -20.69
CA ASP A 656 -25.76 -6.12 -19.87
C ASP A 656 -24.31 -6.36 -20.33
N ASN A 657 -23.50 -5.31 -20.25
CA ASN A 657 -22.13 -5.37 -20.74
C ASN A 657 -21.14 -5.77 -19.63
N CYS A 658 -21.57 -5.69 -18.36
CA CYS A 658 -20.73 -5.98 -17.21
C CYS A 658 -21.53 -6.61 -16.08
N TYR A 659 -21.01 -7.69 -15.53
CA TYR A 659 -21.57 -8.40 -14.38
C TYR A 659 -20.61 -8.32 -13.20
N ILE A 660 -21.09 -7.85 -12.05
CA ILE A 660 -20.32 -7.74 -10.82
C ILE A 660 -20.86 -8.71 -9.78
N PHE A 661 -20.02 -9.61 -9.31
CA PHE A 661 -20.32 -10.49 -8.17
C PHE A 661 -19.55 -9.97 -6.95
N PHE A 662 -20.29 -9.41 -6.02
CA PHE A 662 -19.76 -8.73 -4.85
C PHE A 662 -20.12 -9.53 -3.61
N ASN A 663 -19.12 -9.82 -2.77
CA ASN A 663 -19.30 -10.54 -1.52
C ASN A 663 -18.54 -9.84 -0.40
N GLU A 664 -19.19 -8.93 0.28
CA GLU A 664 -18.64 -8.39 1.52
C GLU A 664 -19.07 -9.30 2.66
N THR A 665 -18.26 -10.29 2.99
CA THR A 665 -18.52 -11.15 4.13
C THR A 665 -18.41 -10.36 5.42
N ASN A 666 -19.53 -10.18 6.06
CA ASN A 666 -19.56 -9.80 7.44
C ASN A 666 -19.35 -11.05 8.31
N GLN A 667 -18.45 -11.02 9.15
CA GLN A 667 -17.53 -11.95 9.73
C GLN A 667 -18.07 -12.70 10.94
N GLN A 668 -19.36 -12.76 11.14
CA GLN A 668 -19.93 -13.65 12.17
C GLN A 668 -19.75 -15.15 11.87
N ILE A 669 -19.41 -15.49 10.62
CA ILE A 669 -19.26 -16.88 10.17
C ILE A 669 -17.82 -17.40 10.34
N GLN A 670 -16.87 -16.56 10.76
CA GLN A 670 -15.46 -16.96 10.96
C GLN A 670 -15.21 -17.94 12.11
N LYS A 671 -16.25 -18.49 12.73
CA LYS A 671 -16.04 -19.49 13.78
C LYS A 671 -15.31 -20.75 13.34
N PHE A 672 -15.20 -21.02 12.08
CA PHE A 672 -14.55 -22.25 11.64
C PHE A 672 -13.71 -22.05 10.39
N ARG A 673 -12.38 -22.08 10.59
CA ARG A 673 -11.34 -22.47 9.62
C ARG A 673 -11.51 -21.85 8.22
N GLU A 674 -10.41 -21.55 7.54
CA GLU A 674 -10.33 -21.36 6.08
C GLU A 674 -11.40 -22.20 5.34
N ASN A 675 -12.65 -21.73 5.38
CA ASN A 675 -13.74 -22.48 4.78
C ASN A 675 -13.84 -22.03 3.32
N PRO A 676 -13.53 -22.91 2.37
CA PRO A 676 -13.74 -22.64 0.95
C PRO A 676 -15.23 -22.42 0.60
N THR A 677 -16.13 -22.55 1.55
CA THR A 677 -17.59 -22.46 1.31
C THR A 677 -18.06 -21.04 1.00
N GLU A 678 -17.38 -19.98 1.46
CA GLU A 678 -17.80 -18.60 1.19
C GLU A 678 -17.49 -18.18 -0.25
N ASP A 679 -16.32 -18.57 -0.75
CA ASP A 679 -15.94 -18.29 -2.14
C ASP A 679 -16.54 -19.31 -3.13
N HIS A 680 -17.17 -20.39 -2.64
CA HIS A 680 -17.72 -21.44 -3.49
C HIS A 680 -18.79 -20.91 -4.43
N VAL A 681 -19.66 -20.04 -3.95
CA VAL A 681 -20.70 -19.40 -4.77
C VAL A 681 -20.06 -18.51 -5.82
N MET A 682 -19.04 -17.75 -5.46
CA MET A 682 -18.30 -16.88 -6.39
C MET A 682 -17.57 -17.69 -7.45
N ILE A 683 -16.91 -18.78 -7.05
CA ILE A 683 -16.22 -19.70 -7.98
C ILE A 683 -17.23 -20.35 -8.92
N ASN A 684 -18.37 -20.84 -8.40
CA ASN A 684 -19.40 -21.45 -9.22
C ASN A 684 -20.00 -20.46 -10.22
N ASN A 685 -20.27 -19.23 -9.79
CA ASN A 685 -20.76 -18.20 -10.70
C ASN A 685 -19.71 -17.88 -11.78
N PHE A 686 -18.47 -17.70 -11.42
CA PHE A 686 -17.40 -17.45 -12.39
C PHE A 686 -17.29 -18.58 -13.42
N VAL A 687 -17.24 -19.83 -12.96
CA VAL A 687 -17.14 -21.01 -13.83
C VAL A 687 -18.43 -21.18 -14.66
N GLY A 688 -19.58 -20.98 -14.05
CA GLY A 688 -20.88 -21.07 -14.72
C GLY A 688 -21.01 -20.05 -15.85
N PHE A 689 -20.73 -18.79 -15.56
CA PHE A 689 -20.75 -17.72 -16.55
C PHE A 689 -19.71 -17.94 -17.67
N SER A 690 -18.50 -18.39 -17.33
CA SER A 690 -17.46 -18.70 -18.32
C SER A 690 -17.88 -19.77 -19.34
N ASN A 691 -18.86 -20.59 -19.02
CA ASN A 691 -19.36 -21.67 -19.87
C ASN A 691 -20.69 -21.36 -20.55
N LEU A 692 -21.33 -20.22 -20.24
CA LEU A 692 -22.62 -19.87 -20.85
C LEU A 692 -22.45 -19.53 -22.33
N ARG A 693 -23.28 -20.15 -23.16
CA ARG A 693 -23.46 -19.78 -24.58
C ARG A 693 -24.75 -18.98 -24.70
N LEU A 694 -24.68 -17.87 -25.41
CA LEU A 694 -25.88 -17.14 -25.80
C LEU A 694 -26.72 -18.00 -26.73
N SER A 695 -28.05 -17.87 -26.66
CA SER A 695 -29.01 -18.64 -27.41
C SER A 695 -28.87 -18.54 -28.95
N ASP A 696 -28.20 -17.49 -29.45
CA ASP A 696 -27.90 -17.25 -30.86
C ASP A 696 -26.55 -17.77 -31.33
N GLY A 697 -25.79 -18.42 -30.44
CA GLY A 697 -24.45 -18.96 -30.71
C GLY A 697 -23.37 -17.90 -30.86
N LYS A 698 -23.70 -16.62 -30.77
CA LYS A 698 -22.75 -15.52 -30.77
C LYS A 698 -22.23 -15.28 -29.36
N MET A 699 -20.94 -15.06 -29.28
CA MET A 699 -20.32 -14.67 -28.03
C MET A 699 -20.59 -13.19 -27.74
N ALA A 700 -21.03 -12.91 -26.54
CA ALA A 700 -21.27 -11.56 -26.10
C ALA A 700 -19.97 -10.92 -25.60
N ASP A 701 -19.76 -9.68 -25.96
CA ASP A 701 -18.69 -8.82 -25.44
C ASP A 701 -19.07 -8.33 -24.03
N HIS A 702 -18.99 -9.21 -23.03
CA HIS A 702 -19.29 -8.86 -21.64
C HIS A 702 -18.01 -8.92 -20.80
N SER A 703 -17.96 -8.14 -19.73
CA SER A 703 -16.94 -8.26 -18.68
C SER A 703 -17.55 -8.87 -17.44
N MET A 704 -16.75 -9.60 -16.69
CA MET A 704 -17.16 -10.21 -15.43
C MET A 704 -16.15 -9.88 -14.34
N ILE A 705 -16.65 -9.35 -13.25
CA ILE A 705 -15.84 -8.93 -12.10
C ILE A 705 -16.29 -9.76 -10.90
N THR A 706 -15.38 -10.50 -10.31
CA THR A 706 -15.68 -11.39 -9.17
C THR A 706 -14.78 -11.06 -8.00
N GLU A 707 -15.40 -10.73 -6.87
CA GLU A 707 -14.69 -10.57 -5.61
C GLU A 707 -14.58 -11.90 -4.89
N ILE A 708 -13.37 -12.22 -4.42
CA ILE A 708 -13.08 -13.39 -3.61
C ILE A 708 -12.27 -12.99 -2.37
N ASN A 709 -12.40 -13.77 -1.30
CA ASN A 709 -11.79 -13.47 0.00
C ASN A 709 -10.57 -14.34 0.32
N GLY A 710 -10.34 -15.42 -0.42
CA GLY A 710 -9.30 -16.39 -0.10
C GLY A 710 -8.27 -16.57 -1.21
N TYR A 711 -6.98 -16.52 -0.84
CA TYR A 711 -5.86 -16.78 -1.75
C TYR A 711 -5.98 -18.13 -2.49
N ARG A 712 -6.49 -19.17 -1.82
CA ARG A 712 -6.72 -20.48 -2.47
C ARG A 712 -7.79 -20.40 -3.55
N SER A 713 -8.84 -19.64 -3.30
CA SER A 713 -9.91 -19.40 -4.26
C SER A 713 -9.40 -18.62 -5.47
N LYS A 714 -8.57 -17.60 -5.25
CA LYS A 714 -7.89 -16.86 -6.33
C LYS A 714 -7.09 -17.82 -7.21
N ARG A 715 -6.26 -18.67 -6.62
CA ARG A 715 -5.44 -19.63 -7.36
C ARG A 715 -6.26 -20.63 -8.17
N ILE A 716 -7.36 -21.12 -7.63
CA ILE A 716 -8.28 -22.02 -8.37
C ILE A 716 -8.83 -21.31 -9.61
N LEU A 717 -9.23 -20.05 -9.48
CA LEU A 717 -9.76 -19.28 -10.60
C LEU A 717 -8.68 -18.89 -11.60
N GLU A 718 -7.46 -18.59 -11.15
CA GLU A 718 -6.30 -18.36 -12.02
C GLU A 718 -5.93 -19.61 -12.81
N ASP A 719 -5.80 -20.76 -12.13
CA ASP A 719 -5.56 -22.07 -12.79
C ASP A 719 -6.67 -22.37 -13.80
N TYR A 720 -7.93 -21.99 -13.51
CA TYR A 720 -9.04 -22.13 -14.44
C TYR A 720 -8.89 -21.18 -15.64
N LYS A 721 -8.58 -19.91 -15.43
CA LYS A 721 -8.31 -18.93 -16.49
C LYS A 721 -7.16 -19.35 -17.40
N GLU A 722 -6.08 -19.88 -16.83
CA GLU A 722 -4.94 -20.42 -17.62
C GLU A 722 -5.33 -21.62 -18.50
N LYS A 723 -6.24 -22.44 -18.02
CA LYS A 723 -6.56 -23.72 -18.67
C LYS A 723 -7.69 -23.59 -19.70
N TYR A 724 -8.64 -22.70 -19.45
CA TYR A 724 -9.86 -22.61 -20.23
C TYR A 724 -10.00 -21.24 -20.89
N PHE A 725 -10.43 -21.25 -22.15
CA PHE A 725 -10.80 -20.04 -22.86
C PHE A 725 -12.15 -19.52 -22.39
N SER A 726 -12.26 -18.20 -22.22
CA SER A 726 -13.48 -17.53 -21.77
C SER A 726 -14.14 -16.79 -22.91
N PRO A 727 -15.48 -16.81 -23.01
CA PRO A 727 -16.22 -15.97 -23.95
C PRO A 727 -16.20 -14.49 -23.55
N TYR A 728 -15.85 -14.20 -22.30
CA TYR A 728 -15.92 -12.85 -21.75
C TYR A 728 -14.64 -12.05 -21.93
N ILE A 729 -14.80 -10.76 -22.19
CA ILE A 729 -13.73 -9.78 -22.10
C ILE A 729 -13.60 -9.37 -20.64
N GLY A 730 -12.38 -9.45 -20.10
CA GLY A 730 -12.12 -8.99 -18.76
C GLY A 730 -12.81 -9.86 -17.71
N ASN A 731 -12.13 -10.90 -17.31
CA ASN A 731 -12.51 -11.71 -16.16
C ASN A 731 -11.67 -11.27 -14.97
N ASP A 732 -12.07 -10.18 -14.34
CA ASP A 732 -11.35 -9.62 -13.20
C ASP A 732 -11.69 -10.40 -11.92
N VAL A 733 -10.69 -11.10 -11.39
CA VAL A 733 -10.79 -11.80 -10.10
C VAL A 733 -10.07 -10.97 -9.05
N ILE A 734 -10.83 -10.36 -8.15
CA ILE A 734 -10.31 -9.43 -7.16
C ILE A 734 -10.20 -10.10 -5.80
N GLU A 735 -8.99 -10.44 -5.39
CA GLU A 735 -8.69 -10.93 -4.04
C GLU A 735 -8.13 -9.77 -3.20
N MET A 736 -8.96 -9.29 -2.28
CA MET A 736 -8.73 -8.05 -1.56
C MET A 736 -7.47 -8.07 -0.69
N ASN A 737 -7.16 -9.20 -0.05
CA ASN A 737 -5.99 -9.25 0.82
C ASN A 737 -4.69 -9.11 0.01
N SER A 738 -4.63 -9.67 -1.20
CA SER A 738 -3.49 -9.51 -2.10
C SER A 738 -3.34 -8.06 -2.57
N ILE A 739 -4.43 -7.45 -3.03
CA ILE A 739 -4.41 -6.08 -3.54
C ILE A 739 -3.98 -5.08 -2.46
N VAL A 740 -4.60 -5.16 -1.27
CA VAL A 740 -4.23 -4.28 -0.15
C VAL A 740 -2.79 -4.54 0.30
N SER A 741 -2.34 -5.80 0.22
CA SER A 741 -0.96 -6.15 0.58
C SER A 741 0.06 -5.55 -0.38
N LYS A 742 -0.19 -5.55 -1.69
CA LYS A 742 0.67 -4.89 -2.69
C LYS A 742 0.69 -3.37 -2.47
N TYR A 743 -0.45 -2.78 -2.18
CA TYR A 743 -0.54 -1.36 -1.85
C TYR A 743 0.26 -1.00 -0.60
N LEU A 744 0.17 -1.81 0.45
CA LEU A 744 0.96 -1.66 1.67
C LEU A 744 2.46 -1.87 1.41
N ALA A 745 2.83 -2.88 0.60
CA ALA A 745 4.21 -3.13 0.21
C ALA A 745 4.80 -1.95 -0.56
N ALA A 746 4.08 -1.44 -1.56
CA ALA A 746 4.48 -0.27 -2.32
C ALA A 746 4.70 0.96 -1.42
N GLY A 747 3.80 1.20 -0.45
CA GLY A 747 3.94 2.27 0.55
C GLY A 747 5.09 2.07 1.53
N THR A 748 5.49 0.82 1.76
CA THR A 748 6.65 0.50 2.62
C THR A 748 7.96 0.99 2.00
N PHE A 749 8.11 0.87 0.68
CA PHE A 749 9.31 1.37 -0.03
C PHE A 749 9.29 2.88 -0.19
N ASP A 750 8.25 3.38 -0.82
CA ASP A 750 8.05 4.82 -0.96
C ASP A 750 6.56 5.15 -0.81
N ILE A 751 6.28 6.08 0.08
CA ILE A 751 4.93 6.57 0.33
C ILE A 751 4.30 7.23 -0.90
N LYS A 752 5.13 7.73 -1.81
CA LYS A 752 4.67 8.31 -3.08
C LYS A 752 3.95 7.27 -3.93
N ASN A 753 4.31 5.97 -3.80
CA ASN A 753 3.64 4.88 -4.48
C ASN A 753 2.15 4.77 -4.09
N THR A 754 1.81 4.93 -2.81
CA THR A 754 0.40 4.87 -2.39
C THR A 754 -0.40 6.02 -2.97
N LYS A 755 0.20 7.21 -3.02
CA LYS A 755 -0.45 8.40 -3.62
C LYS A 755 -0.59 8.28 -5.13
N LEU A 756 0.38 7.65 -5.78
CA LEU A 756 0.31 7.35 -7.21
C LEU A 756 -0.82 6.36 -7.51
N ILE A 757 -0.91 5.30 -6.72
CA ILE A 757 -2.00 4.31 -6.86
C ILE A 757 -3.35 5.00 -6.65
N ASP A 758 -3.51 5.78 -5.59
CA ASP A 758 -4.75 6.53 -5.34
C ASP A 758 -5.09 7.48 -6.50
N LEU A 759 -4.07 8.09 -7.11
CA LEU A 759 -4.25 8.99 -8.25
C LEU A 759 -4.67 8.22 -9.50
N LEU A 760 -4.02 7.11 -9.83
CA LEU A 760 -4.31 6.27 -11.01
C LEU A 760 -5.71 5.64 -10.94
N PHE A 761 -6.23 5.44 -9.73
CA PHE A 761 -7.61 4.97 -9.51
C PHE A 761 -8.60 6.12 -9.20
N SER A 762 -8.15 7.38 -9.30
CA SER A 762 -9.03 8.54 -9.14
C SER A 762 -9.80 8.83 -10.43
N ARG A 763 -10.72 9.81 -10.37
CA ARG A 763 -11.42 10.29 -11.57
C ARG A 763 -10.55 11.08 -12.54
N THR A 764 -9.43 11.65 -12.05
CA THR A 764 -8.59 12.53 -12.87
C THR A 764 -7.66 11.77 -13.78
N HIS A 765 -7.26 10.59 -13.37
CA HIS A 765 -6.36 9.71 -14.11
C HIS A 765 -6.99 8.33 -14.19
N THR A 766 -6.83 7.68 -15.31
CA THR A 766 -7.34 6.32 -15.48
C THR A 766 -6.39 5.50 -16.34
N ILE A 767 -6.35 4.22 -16.04
CA ILE A 767 -5.74 3.24 -16.93
C ILE A 767 -6.81 2.87 -17.95
N LYS A 768 -6.50 3.06 -19.22
CA LYS A 768 -7.39 2.71 -20.35
C LYS A 768 -6.83 1.53 -21.11
N ALA A 769 -7.72 0.76 -21.69
CA ALA A 769 -7.37 -0.27 -22.66
C ALA A 769 -7.93 0.09 -24.05
N HIS A 770 -7.10 -0.06 -25.06
CA HIS A 770 -7.44 0.20 -26.46
C HIS A 770 -7.31 -1.09 -27.27
N THR A 771 -8.40 -1.60 -27.76
CA THR A 771 -8.44 -2.85 -28.53
C THR A 771 -8.11 -2.61 -30.01
N LEU A 772 -7.19 -3.38 -30.57
CA LEU A 772 -6.86 -3.33 -32.00
C LEU A 772 -8.02 -3.87 -32.84
N VAL A 773 -8.49 -3.06 -33.79
CA VAL A 773 -9.56 -3.42 -34.72
C VAL A 773 -9.00 -4.04 -36.00
N ASP A 774 -7.83 -3.59 -36.44
CA ASP A 774 -7.15 -4.09 -37.62
C ASP A 774 -6.79 -5.58 -37.45
N LYS A 775 -6.73 -6.33 -38.55
CA LYS A 775 -6.43 -7.76 -38.52
C LYS A 775 -5.07 -8.08 -37.90
N GLN A 776 -4.08 -7.25 -38.21
CA GLN A 776 -2.73 -7.34 -37.69
C GLN A 776 -2.01 -6.01 -37.81
N LEU A 777 -1.22 -5.69 -36.82
CA LEU A 777 -0.33 -4.51 -36.80
C LEU A 777 1.07 -4.96 -36.38
N THR A 778 2.07 -4.50 -37.12
CA THR A 778 3.49 -4.65 -36.72
C THR A 778 4.09 -3.27 -36.63
N ALA A 779 4.51 -2.87 -35.44
CA ALA A 779 5.11 -1.56 -35.16
C ALA A 779 6.11 -1.70 -33.99
N THR A 780 7.01 -0.75 -33.86
CA THR A 780 7.83 -0.67 -32.65
C THR A 780 6.99 -0.09 -31.51
N PHE A 781 7.35 -0.42 -30.28
CA PHE A 781 6.63 0.13 -29.12
C PHE A 781 6.70 1.66 -29.10
N CYS A 782 7.83 2.24 -29.52
CA CYS A 782 8.03 3.69 -29.63
C CYS A 782 7.07 4.35 -30.66
N GLU A 783 6.78 3.70 -31.79
CA GLU A 783 5.80 4.20 -32.77
C GLU A 783 4.38 4.18 -32.20
N LEU A 784 4.03 3.13 -31.45
CA LEU A 784 2.77 3.02 -30.75
C LEU A 784 2.65 4.10 -29.66
N GLU A 785 3.71 4.30 -28.89
CA GLU A 785 3.74 5.35 -27.86
C GLU A 785 3.56 6.74 -28.44
N LYS A 786 4.28 7.08 -29.53
CA LYS A 786 4.13 8.36 -30.24
C LYS A 786 2.68 8.57 -30.69
N TYR A 787 2.01 7.54 -31.18
CA TYR A 787 0.60 7.59 -31.56
C TYR A 787 -0.31 7.98 -30.40
N PHE A 788 -0.09 7.38 -29.19
CA PHE A 788 -0.89 7.69 -28.02
C PHE A 788 -0.51 9.02 -27.36
N GLN A 789 0.76 9.41 -27.40
CA GLN A 789 1.20 10.73 -26.93
C GLN A 789 0.51 11.87 -27.70
N ASN A 790 0.27 11.69 -28.99
CA ASN A 790 -0.50 12.67 -29.81
C ASN A 790 -1.97 12.76 -29.33
N LYS A 791 -2.46 11.80 -28.56
CA LYS A 791 -3.77 11.80 -27.89
C LYS A 791 -3.72 12.24 -26.42
N ASN A 792 -2.56 12.70 -25.93
CA ASN A 792 -2.28 13.00 -24.53
C ASN A 792 -2.42 11.77 -23.60
N GLU A 793 -2.04 10.62 -24.08
CA GLU A 793 -2.01 9.38 -23.32
C GLU A 793 -0.60 8.80 -23.30
N THR A 794 -0.16 8.26 -22.18
CA THR A 794 1.13 7.55 -22.04
C THR A 794 0.90 6.06 -22.15
N LEU A 795 1.50 5.42 -23.18
CA LEU A 795 1.43 3.97 -23.35
C LEU A 795 2.34 3.28 -22.32
N ILE A 796 1.81 2.32 -21.57
CA ILE A 796 2.56 1.61 -20.52
C ILE A 796 2.73 0.10 -20.77
N GLY A 797 1.89 -0.48 -21.62
CA GLY A 797 1.96 -1.94 -21.82
C GLY A 797 1.01 -2.48 -22.86
N ILE A 798 1.06 -3.81 -22.99
CA ILE A 798 0.34 -4.59 -23.99
C ILE A 798 -0.25 -5.83 -23.32
N ILE A 799 -1.47 -6.20 -23.71
CA ILE A 799 -2.08 -7.50 -23.39
C ILE A 799 -2.28 -8.25 -24.71
N ASP A 800 -1.60 -9.36 -24.86
CA ASP A 800 -1.75 -10.29 -25.96
C ASP A 800 -2.78 -11.36 -25.60
N TYR A 801 -3.66 -11.71 -26.55
CA TYR A 801 -4.65 -12.76 -26.37
C TYR A 801 -4.42 -13.95 -27.28
N GLU A 802 -4.80 -15.13 -26.79
CA GLU A 802 -5.00 -16.32 -27.60
C GLU A 802 -6.50 -16.54 -27.82
N PHE A 803 -6.88 -16.97 -29.04
CA PHE A 803 -8.25 -17.24 -29.41
C PHE A 803 -8.42 -18.72 -29.79
N ASP A 804 -9.47 -19.34 -29.33
CA ASP A 804 -9.87 -20.68 -29.79
C ASP A 804 -10.71 -20.61 -31.07
N LYS A 805 -11.14 -21.78 -31.54
CA LYS A 805 -11.97 -21.91 -32.77
C LYS A 805 -13.34 -21.22 -32.63
N ASP A 806 -13.82 -21.07 -31.41
CA ASP A 806 -15.12 -20.45 -31.09
C ASP A 806 -14.99 -18.97 -30.77
N GLN A 807 -13.82 -18.34 -31.06
CA GLN A 807 -13.49 -16.96 -30.76
C GLN A 807 -13.49 -16.63 -29.24
N ARG A 808 -13.39 -17.65 -28.41
CA ARG A 808 -13.13 -17.47 -26.97
C ARG A 808 -11.68 -17.08 -26.78
N ARG A 809 -11.41 -16.24 -25.80
CA ARG A 809 -10.07 -15.68 -25.58
C ARG A 809 -9.49 -16.11 -24.22
N LYS A 810 -8.21 -16.04 -24.18
CA LYS A 810 -7.38 -16.23 -22.99
C LYS A 810 -6.22 -15.26 -23.06
N ILE A 811 -5.86 -14.65 -21.93
CA ILE A 811 -4.65 -13.82 -21.87
C ILE A 811 -3.45 -14.75 -22.14
N LYS A 812 -2.68 -14.41 -23.15
CA LYS A 812 -1.46 -15.09 -23.52
C LYS A 812 -0.26 -14.50 -22.78
N ASN A 813 -0.21 -13.17 -22.74
CA ASN A 813 0.87 -12.44 -22.12
C ASN A 813 0.44 -11.03 -21.75
N ILE A 814 0.97 -10.50 -20.65
CA ILE A 814 0.90 -9.09 -20.27
C ILE A 814 2.32 -8.57 -20.20
N SER A 815 2.62 -7.58 -21.02
CA SER A 815 3.94 -6.95 -21.05
C SER A 815 3.82 -5.50 -20.62
N ILE A 816 4.30 -5.19 -19.43
CA ILE A 816 4.44 -3.81 -18.95
C ILE A 816 5.86 -3.34 -19.21
N ASN A 817 6.01 -2.15 -19.74
CA ASN A 817 7.30 -1.56 -20.14
C ASN A 817 8.08 -2.45 -21.14
N PRO A 818 7.52 -2.81 -22.31
CA PRO A 818 8.30 -3.48 -23.36
C PRO A 818 9.43 -2.55 -23.83
N LYS A 819 10.47 -3.15 -24.42
CA LYS A 819 11.56 -2.38 -24.96
C LYS A 819 11.09 -1.49 -26.12
N GLN A 820 11.45 -0.20 -26.13
CA GLN A 820 10.95 0.81 -27.07
C GLN A 820 11.27 0.46 -28.53
N THR A 821 12.44 -0.13 -28.78
CA THR A 821 12.89 -0.54 -30.12
C THR A 821 12.38 -1.93 -30.52
N GLU A 822 11.68 -2.65 -29.66
CA GLU A 822 11.14 -3.97 -29.94
C GLU A 822 9.99 -3.88 -30.94
N ASN A 823 10.05 -4.74 -31.97
CA ASN A 823 8.95 -4.91 -32.90
C ASN A 823 7.84 -5.73 -32.24
N VAL A 824 6.73 -5.08 -32.01
CA VAL A 824 5.53 -5.69 -31.47
C VAL A 824 4.63 -6.13 -32.63
N LYS A 825 4.17 -7.38 -32.56
CA LYS A 825 3.12 -7.90 -33.45
C LYS A 825 1.84 -8.01 -32.66
N LEU A 826 0.86 -7.23 -33.06
CA LEU A 826 -0.47 -7.25 -32.47
C LEU A 826 -1.44 -7.90 -33.45
N ASP A 827 -2.24 -8.83 -32.94
CA ASP A 827 -3.35 -9.41 -33.66
C ASP A 827 -4.67 -8.72 -33.32
N GLN A 828 -5.68 -8.89 -34.13
CA GLN A 828 -7.01 -8.31 -33.86
C GLN A 828 -7.55 -8.76 -32.50
N GLY A 829 -7.90 -7.81 -31.67
CA GLY A 829 -8.39 -8.07 -30.31
C GLY A 829 -7.35 -7.89 -29.22
N ASP A 830 -6.07 -7.79 -29.56
CA ASP A 830 -5.02 -7.41 -28.60
C ASP A 830 -5.23 -6.00 -28.09
N ARG A 831 -4.75 -5.71 -26.88
CA ARG A 831 -4.99 -4.43 -26.22
C ARG A 831 -3.71 -3.71 -25.87
N LEU A 832 -3.75 -2.40 -26.04
CA LEU A 832 -2.74 -1.47 -25.56
C LEU A 832 -3.24 -0.75 -24.30
N ILE A 833 -2.37 -0.66 -23.31
CA ILE A 833 -2.68 -0.10 -22.00
C ILE A 833 -2.05 1.27 -21.89
N THR A 834 -2.87 2.29 -21.63
CA THR A 834 -2.43 3.68 -21.49
C THR A 834 -2.82 4.26 -20.15
N ILE A 835 -2.08 5.28 -19.71
CA ILE A 835 -2.50 6.21 -18.67
C ILE A 835 -3.04 7.45 -19.36
N ALA A 836 -4.28 7.81 -19.06
CA ALA A 836 -4.95 8.98 -19.63
C ALA A 836 -5.40 9.92 -18.51
N ASN A 837 -5.37 11.21 -18.80
CA ASN A 837 -5.99 12.22 -17.94
C ASN A 837 -7.38 12.56 -18.49
N PHE A 838 -8.31 12.75 -17.59
CA PHE A 838 -9.57 13.36 -17.91
C PHE A 838 -9.44 14.90 -17.92
N ASN A 839 -10.53 15.57 -18.02
CA ASN A 839 -10.62 17.03 -18.17
C ASN A 839 -9.79 17.80 -17.14
N ASP A 840 -9.06 18.82 -17.57
CA ASP A 840 -8.23 19.72 -16.76
C ASP A 840 -8.95 20.31 -15.54
N LEU A 841 -10.26 20.54 -15.65
CA LEU A 841 -11.08 21.01 -14.54
C LEU A 841 -11.25 20.02 -13.41
N GLU A 842 -11.43 18.75 -13.73
CA GLU A 842 -11.49 17.71 -12.72
C GLU A 842 -10.15 17.58 -12.00
N MET A 843 -9.05 17.79 -12.70
CA MET A 843 -7.72 17.82 -12.10
C MET A 843 -7.59 18.96 -11.09
N VAL A 844 -8.09 20.16 -11.42
CA VAL A 844 -8.10 21.28 -10.45
C VAL A 844 -9.00 20.98 -9.26
N ASN A 845 -10.15 20.38 -9.50
CA ASN A 845 -11.12 20.05 -8.46
C ASN A 845 -10.59 19.01 -7.45
N GLN A 846 -9.82 18.06 -7.90
CA GLN A 846 -9.29 17.00 -7.04
C GLN A 846 -7.89 17.28 -6.52
N SER A 847 -7.12 18.10 -7.24
CA SER A 847 -5.78 18.48 -6.85
C SER A 847 -5.80 19.59 -5.79
N ARG A 848 -5.01 19.40 -4.75
CA ARG A 848 -4.82 20.45 -3.72
C ARG A 848 -3.76 21.49 -4.07
N TYR A 849 -3.08 21.30 -5.19
CA TYR A 849 -1.95 22.14 -5.62
C TYR A 849 -2.13 22.78 -7.00
N LEU A 850 -3.10 22.32 -7.78
CA LEU A 850 -3.50 23.00 -9.01
C LEU A 850 -4.56 24.06 -8.72
N HIS A 851 -4.43 25.20 -9.36
CA HIS A 851 -5.29 26.35 -9.19
C HIS A 851 -5.67 26.91 -10.55
N ILE A 852 -6.82 27.52 -10.66
CA ILE A 852 -7.24 28.19 -11.87
C ILE A 852 -7.21 29.72 -11.70
N LEU A 853 -6.70 30.40 -12.73
CA LEU A 853 -6.61 31.84 -12.80
C LEU A 853 -7.57 32.42 -13.82
#